data_773554475116e9e04ec849730a3858f4
#
_entry.id   773554475116e9e04ec849730a3858f4
#
_cell.length_a   1.000
_cell.length_b   1.000
_cell.length_c   1.000
_cell.angle_alpha   90.00
_cell.angle_beta   90.00
_cell.angle_gamma   90.00
#
_symmetry.space_group_name_H-M   'P 1'
#
loop_
_entity.id
_entity.type
_entity.pdbx_description
1 polymer ?
#
loop_
_entity_poly.entity_id
_entity_poly.type
_entity_poly.pdbx_seq_one_letter_code
_entity_poly.pdbx_strand_id
1 'polypeptide(L)'
;MELLHHSIQLSAGPGSAAAPTPTQPPSDGGTMSSELYLALCRGRKKEAMALLRQQHGGTAAAAANQVAGIHQVSAEGNSVLHLAAEHGHDKLIHDLASFGGRSLLSSRNSTLDTPLHCAARAGHGKAVSLLVQLSCEGGDESTLWCRNEAGNTALHLAARLGHAAAVEAMVSAAPGLASEVNNAGVSALYLAVMSRSVPAARSITTRCPNASAAGLSSQNALHAAVFQGSEMVRLLLEWTPPCGSSLASQADGNGSTPLHFASSTGDGLSVVGAILRAVPPCVVRMRDSGGLSALHVAAGMGHERVAEALIKACPDAAELRDDRGGSGTFLHAAARGGHLKVVRLAMRKRTLRGLLNAQDGDGNTPLHLAVAAGAPAVAEALMRKGKVRDDIMNNDGQTPLDLAVRSTSFFSMVSVVATLAAFGAQSRPERRDRVQQWDSHEITKAIEKTSDSLAVIAVLVASVAFTAANNLPGSYEQSTGGPDGTEVIKGMAVLQHENIFKCFLILDSFALVTSVLAVVLLLYGKASRSAGSWKTFAAALHCLWLSLVSMVLAFYAALAAVTSTTAVRSIAYWLTQNALFALLAVVSHLVSPKVSSRTLFKYMWRCGSRGRHSVVVQQYPLVGAFVRNLMLFRVANYVAVVVGLTTVSGLGG
;
A
#
# COMPACT_ATOMS: atom_id res chain seq x y z
N MET A 1 1.55 9.64 -0.05
CA MET A 1 2.12 10.95 0.29
C MET A 1 1.06 12.03 0.49
N GLU A 2 -0.01 12.05 -0.26
CA GLU A 2 -1.14 12.99 -0.07
C GLU A 2 -1.95 12.79 1.21
N LEU A 3 -1.99 11.58 1.75
CA LEU A 3 -2.71 11.27 3.01
C LEU A 3 -2.04 11.84 4.27
N LEU A 4 -0.76 12.19 4.22
CA LEU A 4 -0.05 12.82 5.35
C LEU A 4 -0.24 14.35 5.39
N HIS A 5 -0.53 14.98 4.25
CA HIS A 5 -0.84 16.41 4.20
C HIS A 5 -2.25 16.72 4.74
N HIS A 6 -3.19 15.78 4.66
CA HIS A 6 -4.57 15.97 5.14
C HIS A 6 -4.73 15.72 6.65
N SER A 7 -3.84 14.93 7.26
CA SER A 7 -3.94 14.61 8.71
C SER A 7 -3.50 15.73 9.64
N ILE A 8 -2.86 16.77 9.11
CA ILE A 8 -2.41 17.93 9.92
C ILE A 8 -3.50 19.02 10.04
N GLN A 9 -4.58 18.92 9.25
CA GLN A 9 -5.68 19.91 9.27
C GLN A 9 -6.94 19.47 10.04
N LEU A 10 -7.02 18.24 10.57
CA LEU A 10 -8.27 17.67 11.11
C LEU A 10 -8.19 17.19 12.57
N SER A 11 -7.49 17.89 13.46
CA SER A 11 -7.63 17.66 14.91
C SER A 11 -7.96 18.95 15.66
N ALA A 12 -9.07 19.57 15.30
CA ALA A 12 -9.76 20.50 16.18
C ALA A 12 -11.09 19.84 16.59
N GLY A 13 -11.09 19.14 17.72
CA GLY A 13 -12.31 18.67 18.38
C GLY A 13 -13.09 19.86 18.97
N PRO A 14 -14.42 19.78 19.09
CA PRO A 14 -15.24 20.89 19.57
C PRO A 14 -15.19 20.94 21.10
N GLY A 15 -14.32 21.79 21.65
CA GLY A 15 -14.39 22.28 23.01
C GLY A 15 -14.89 23.71 22.98
N SER A 16 -16.13 23.90 23.41
CA SER A 16 -16.78 25.19 23.61
C SER A 16 -15.94 26.07 24.54
N ALA A 17 -15.23 27.04 23.96
CA ALA A 17 -14.78 28.24 24.65
C ALA A 17 -14.93 29.40 23.66
N ALA A 18 -15.59 30.46 24.12
CA ALA A 18 -15.91 31.65 23.35
C ALA A 18 -14.71 32.16 22.56
N ALA A 19 -14.91 32.40 21.26
CA ALA A 19 -13.96 33.06 20.41
C ALA A 19 -13.52 34.40 21.01
N PRO A 20 -12.21 34.66 21.17
CA PRO A 20 -11.78 36.02 21.46
C PRO A 20 -12.09 36.85 20.20
N THR A 21 -12.79 37.94 20.41
CA THR A 21 -13.01 39.03 19.46
C THR A 21 -11.70 39.37 18.77
N PRO A 22 -11.68 39.57 17.44
CA PRO A 22 -10.47 39.99 16.74
C PRO A 22 -10.02 41.30 17.33
N THR A 23 -8.87 41.29 18.03
CA THR A 23 -8.17 42.50 18.44
C THR A 23 -7.80 43.26 17.18
N GLN A 24 -8.36 44.47 17.05
CA GLN A 24 -7.96 45.42 16.02
C GLN A 24 -6.43 45.56 16.02
N PRO A 25 -5.80 45.66 14.85
CA PRO A 25 -4.37 45.94 14.78
C PRO A 25 -4.09 47.27 15.48
N PRO A 26 -2.92 47.42 16.13
CA PRO A 26 -2.56 48.66 16.82
C PRO A 26 -2.59 49.83 15.81
N SER A 27 -3.35 50.82 16.13
CA SER A 27 -3.75 51.94 15.26
C SER A 27 -2.69 53.03 15.02
N ASP A 28 -1.37 52.73 15.16
CA ASP A 28 -0.29 53.73 14.98
C ASP A 28 0.76 53.41 13.91
N GLY A 29 0.62 52.33 13.18
CA GLY A 29 1.48 52.04 12.01
C GLY A 29 0.75 52.38 10.70
N GLY A 30 1.15 53.41 9.97
CA GLY A 30 0.58 53.73 8.66
C GLY A 30 0.69 52.53 7.71
N THR A 31 -0.29 52.34 6.79
CA THR A 31 -0.25 51.33 5.77
C THR A 31 0.92 51.54 4.82
N MET A 32 1.67 50.46 4.52
CA MET A 32 2.82 50.50 3.63
C MET A 32 2.41 50.90 2.20
N SER A 33 3.12 51.84 1.57
CA SER A 33 2.86 52.24 0.19
C SER A 33 3.23 51.10 -0.78
N SER A 34 2.48 51.00 -1.89
CA SER A 34 2.72 49.95 -2.91
C SER A 34 4.15 50.08 -3.52
N GLU A 35 4.67 51.28 -3.64
CA GLU A 35 6.03 51.54 -4.17
C GLU A 35 7.09 50.99 -3.20
N LEU A 36 6.97 51.29 -1.90
CA LEU A 36 7.88 50.78 -0.87
C LEU A 36 7.80 49.24 -0.78
N TYR A 37 6.59 48.66 -0.80
CA TYR A 37 6.41 47.24 -0.82
C TYR A 37 7.15 46.57 -1.99
N LEU A 38 6.97 47.07 -3.21
CA LEU A 38 7.63 46.54 -4.40
C LEU A 38 9.16 46.74 -4.37
N ALA A 39 9.63 47.87 -3.84
CA ALA A 39 11.07 48.12 -3.70
C ALA A 39 11.73 47.14 -2.70
N LEU A 40 11.03 46.82 -1.59
CA LEU A 40 11.48 45.85 -0.60
C LEU A 40 11.49 44.42 -1.18
N CYS A 41 10.39 43.98 -1.82
CA CYS A 41 10.32 42.66 -2.44
C CYS A 41 11.38 42.46 -3.54
N ARG A 42 11.70 43.51 -4.32
CA ARG A 42 12.68 43.43 -5.40
C ARG A 42 14.13 43.70 -4.93
N GLY A 43 14.33 43.99 -3.65
CA GLY A 43 15.67 44.30 -3.11
C GLY A 43 16.31 45.56 -3.63
N ARG A 44 15.51 46.53 -4.09
CA ARG A 44 16.01 47.82 -4.60
C ARG A 44 16.40 48.72 -3.44
N LYS A 45 17.56 48.42 -2.84
CA LYS A 45 18.07 49.07 -1.62
C LYS A 45 18.02 50.60 -1.69
N LYS A 46 18.55 51.23 -2.77
CA LYS A 46 18.59 52.70 -2.91
C LYS A 46 17.17 53.30 -2.92
N GLU A 47 16.28 52.68 -3.66
CA GLU A 47 14.89 53.12 -3.82
C GLU A 47 14.09 52.96 -2.50
N ALA A 48 14.19 51.79 -1.86
CA ALA A 48 13.55 51.55 -0.56
C ALA A 48 14.04 52.53 0.52
N MET A 49 15.34 52.73 0.62
CA MET A 49 15.92 53.68 1.58
C MET A 49 15.61 55.15 1.24
N ALA A 50 15.47 55.51 -0.05
CA ALA A 50 15.03 56.83 -0.46
C ALA A 50 13.57 57.10 -0.09
N LEU A 51 12.66 56.11 -0.36
CA LEU A 51 11.24 56.20 0.01
C LEU A 51 11.03 56.31 1.52
N LEU A 52 11.80 55.54 2.30
CA LEU A 52 11.79 55.65 3.76
C LEU A 52 12.30 57.02 4.28
N ARG A 53 13.22 57.68 3.55
CA ARG A 53 13.75 59.00 3.88
C ARG A 53 12.88 60.17 3.37
N GLN A 54 12.25 60.05 2.19
CA GLN A 54 11.41 61.07 1.57
C GLN A 54 10.13 61.39 2.37
N GLN A 55 9.61 60.42 3.09
CA GLN A 55 8.46 60.65 3.97
C GLN A 55 8.79 61.54 5.18
N HIS A 56 10.03 62.07 5.26
CA HIS A 56 10.55 62.88 6.34
C HIS A 56 10.86 64.36 5.94
N GLY A 57 10.30 64.84 4.86
CA GLY A 57 10.53 66.20 4.38
C GLY A 57 9.79 67.25 5.18
N GLY A 58 10.52 68.00 6.03
CA GLY A 58 10.16 69.35 6.50
C GLY A 58 10.04 69.57 8.01
N THR A 59 10.99 70.36 8.51
CA THR A 59 11.03 71.12 9.79
C THR A 59 11.56 70.43 11.05
N ALA A 60 12.19 71.21 11.94
CA ALA A 60 12.98 70.81 13.11
C ALA A 60 12.25 70.05 14.26
N ALA A 61 11.01 69.68 14.07
CA ALA A 61 10.27 68.70 14.94
C ALA A 61 10.59 67.24 14.53
N ALA A 62 11.51 67.01 13.59
CA ALA A 62 11.72 65.78 12.84
C ALA A 62 12.46 64.67 13.59
N ALA A 63 13.04 64.87 14.75
CA ALA A 63 13.76 63.83 15.48
C ALA A 63 12.81 62.75 16.07
N ALA A 64 11.56 63.12 16.41
CA ALA A 64 10.56 62.18 16.87
C ALA A 64 9.81 61.49 15.73
N ASN A 65 9.74 62.10 14.52
CA ASN A 65 9.05 61.56 13.34
C ASN A 65 9.94 60.66 12.45
N GLN A 66 11.26 60.58 12.71
CA GLN A 66 12.17 59.69 11.97
C GLN A 66 11.82 58.21 12.13
N VAL A 67 11.02 57.87 13.13
CA VAL A 67 10.61 56.50 13.44
C VAL A 67 9.33 56.08 12.70
N ALA A 68 8.46 56.99 12.27
CA ALA A 68 7.12 56.70 11.75
C ALA A 68 7.10 55.91 10.41
N GLY A 69 8.02 56.22 9.49
CA GLY A 69 8.07 55.54 8.19
C GLY A 69 8.51 54.06 8.23
N ILE A 70 9.29 53.71 9.24
CA ILE A 70 9.84 52.35 9.42
C ILE A 70 8.83 51.39 10.04
N HIS A 71 7.84 51.90 10.78
CA HIS A 71 6.79 51.10 11.39
C HIS A 71 5.61 50.84 10.46
N GLN A 72 5.67 51.21 9.19
CA GLN A 72 4.68 50.84 8.20
C GLN A 72 4.61 49.35 8.04
N VAL A 73 3.38 48.83 7.94
CA VAL A 73 3.12 47.38 7.80
C VAL A 73 2.31 47.11 6.55
N SER A 74 2.54 45.95 5.95
CA SER A 74 1.70 45.40 4.87
C SER A 74 0.32 45.03 5.40
N ALA A 75 -0.60 44.62 4.50
CA ALA A 75 -1.92 44.10 4.87
C ALA A 75 -1.86 42.88 5.81
N GLU A 76 -0.78 42.13 5.77
CA GLU A 76 -0.51 40.97 6.64
C GLU A 76 0.26 41.36 7.92
N GLY A 77 0.45 42.63 8.19
CA GLY A 77 1.20 43.13 9.34
C GLY A 77 2.74 42.97 9.18
N ASN A 78 3.24 42.64 7.98
CA ASN A 78 4.67 42.50 7.76
C ASN A 78 5.36 43.89 7.76
N SER A 79 6.35 44.10 8.63
CA SER A 79 7.20 45.27 8.62
C SER A 79 8.18 45.25 7.44
N VAL A 80 8.84 46.36 7.20
CA VAL A 80 9.89 46.50 6.16
C VAL A 80 10.98 45.40 6.28
N LEU A 81 11.33 45.05 7.52
CA LEU A 81 12.35 44.02 7.78
C LEU A 81 11.80 42.60 7.52
N HIS A 82 10.51 42.32 7.76
CA HIS A 82 9.89 41.03 7.39
C HIS A 82 10.03 40.78 5.89
N LEU A 83 9.65 41.73 5.06
CA LEU A 83 9.72 41.60 3.60
C LEU A 83 11.16 41.45 3.09
N ALA A 84 12.09 42.26 3.62
CA ALA A 84 13.50 42.13 3.25
C ALA A 84 14.09 40.77 3.66
N ALA A 85 13.67 40.23 4.80
CA ALA A 85 14.08 38.93 5.32
C ALA A 85 13.46 37.78 4.52
N GLU A 86 12.19 37.86 4.16
CA GLU A 86 11.48 36.87 3.34
C GLU A 86 12.08 36.70 1.96
N HIS A 87 12.55 37.80 1.37
CA HIS A 87 13.19 37.80 0.04
C HIS A 87 14.72 37.67 0.09
N GLY A 88 15.32 37.55 1.27
CA GLY A 88 16.76 37.29 1.44
C GLY A 88 17.69 38.44 1.01
N HIS A 89 17.28 39.68 1.18
CA HIS A 89 18.05 40.85 0.76
C HIS A 89 19.04 41.30 1.85
N ASP A 90 20.17 40.59 2.02
CA ASP A 90 21.13 40.76 3.12
C ASP A 90 21.57 42.22 3.32
N LYS A 91 21.96 42.91 2.21
CA LYS A 91 22.41 44.32 2.27
C LYS A 91 21.30 45.27 2.74
N LEU A 92 20.05 44.98 2.38
CA LEU A 92 18.92 45.80 2.77
C LEU A 92 18.55 45.52 4.24
N ILE A 93 18.63 44.27 4.68
CA ILE A 93 18.43 43.87 6.09
C ILE A 93 19.38 44.62 7.00
N HIS A 94 20.68 44.65 6.65
CA HIS A 94 21.69 45.34 7.45
C HIS A 94 21.38 46.83 7.59
N ASP A 95 21.04 47.52 6.48
CA ASP A 95 20.76 48.95 6.51
C ASP A 95 19.44 49.26 7.26
N LEU A 96 18.41 48.46 7.07
CA LEU A 96 17.12 48.62 7.78
C LEU A 96 17.28 48.42 9.29
N ALA A 97 18.04 47.41 9.71
CA ALA A 97 18.35 47.20 11.11
C ALA A 97 19.17 48.33 11.74
N SER A 98 20.13 48.86 10.99
CA SER A 98 20.93 50.00 11.43
C SER A 98 20.12 51.30 11.50
N PHE A 99 19.15 51.49 10.59
CA PHE A 99 18.33 52.71 10.50
C PHE A 99 17.15 52.67 11.48
N GLY A 100 16.44 51.53 11.61
CA GLY A 100 15.22 51.40 12.41
C GLY A 100 15.43 50.88 13.82
N GLY A 101 16.65 50.57 14.18
CA GLY A 101 16.98 50.09 15.50
C GLY A 101 16.49 48.65 15.77
N ARG A 102 16.71 48.19 16.99
CA ARG A 102 16.45 46.80 17.43
C ARG A 102 14.97 46.43 17.51
N SER A 103 14.07 47.42 17.64
CA SER A 103 12.62 47.18 17.70
C SER A 103 12.08 46.48 16.46
N LEU A 104 12.73 46.64 15.30
CA LEU A 104 12.34 45.93 14.08
C LEU A 104 12.69 44.45 14.09
N LEU A 105 13.74 44.01 14.79
CA LEU A 105 14.13 42.60 14.90
C LEU A 105 13.10 41.79 15.66
N SER A 106 12.46 42.40 16.67
CA SER A 106 11.43 41.78 17.50
C SER A 106 9.99 42.04 17.04
N SER A 107 9.82 42.85 15.95
CA SER A 107 8.51 43.15 15.40
C SER A 107 7.77 41.86 14.98
N ARG A 108 6.45 41.82 15.19
CA ARG A 108 5.62 40.65 14.91
C ARG A 108 4.55 41.02 13.89
N ASN A 109 4.34 40.15 12.89
CA ASN A 109 3.26 40.28 11.93
C ASN A 109 1.94 39.67 12.48
N SER A 110 0.89 39.59 11.67
CA SER A 110 -0.43 39.03 12.03
C SER A 110 -0.37 37.57 12.51
N THR A 111 0.60 36.77 12.09
CA THR A 111 0.83 35.39 12.55
C THR A 111 1.83 35.29 13.70
N LEU A 112 2.18 36.42 14.28
CA LEU A 112 3.22 36.56 15.32
C LEU A 112 4.62 36.13 14.84
N ASP A 113 4.85 36.02 13.54
CA ASP A 113 6.19 35.76 13.01
C ASP A 113 7.07 37.01 13.16
N THR A 114 8.35 36.81 13.46
CA THR A 114 9.39 37.85 13.39
C THR A 114 10.09 37.83 12.03
N PRO A 115 10.87 38.82 11.65
CA PRO A 115 11.69 38.78 10.44
C PRO A 115 12.57 37.54 10.33
N LEU A 116 13.07 37.06 11.48
CA LEU A 116 13.84 35.81 11.53
C LEU A 116 12.97 34.56 11.16
N HIS A 117 11.71 34.53 11.55
CA HIS A 117 10.78 33.47 11.12
C HIS A 117 10.59 33.48 9.60
N CYS A 118 10.41 34.68 9.00
CA CYS A 118 10.23 34.81 7.55
C CYS A 118 11.48 34.38 6.79
N ALA A 119 12.68 34.82 7.20
CA ALA A 119 13.94 34.40 6.60
C ALA A 119 14.19 32.88 6.74
N ALA A 120 13.89 32.33 7.91
CA ALA A 120 14.02 30.89 8.20
C ALA A 120 13.07 30.04 7.35
N ARG A 121 11.81 30.49 7.17
CA ARG A 121 10.81 29.87 6.31
C ARG A 121 11.23 29.91 4.84
N ALA A 122 11.75 31.05 4.37
CA ALA A 122 12.19 31.22 2.99
C ALA A 122 13.52 30.50 2.69
N GLY A 123 14.28 30.09 3.70
CA GLY A 123 15.52 29.35 3.54
C GLY A 123 16.75 30.21 3.21
N HIS A 124 16.68 31.50 3.42
CA HIS A 124 17.78 32.43 3.15
C HIS A 124 18.84 32.38 4.25
N GLY A 125 19.73 31.38 4.19
CA GLY A 125 20.76 31.15 5.22
C GLY A 125 21.63 32.38 5.54
N LYS A 126 22.00 33.17 4.55
CA LYS A 126 22.76 34.42 4.78
C LYS A 126 21.96 35.47 5.54
N ALA A 127 20.70 35.68 5.16
CA ALA A 127 19.78 36.59 5.86
C ALA A 127 19.54 36.12 7.30
N VAL A 128 19.36 34.82 7.52
CA VAL A 128 19.25 34.21 8.86
C VAL A 128 20.51 34.45 9.66
N SER A 129 21.71 34.20 9.12
CA SER A 129 22.99 34.43 9.81
C SER A 129 23.16 35.90 10.19
N LEU A 130 22.79 36.82 9.31
CA LEU A 130 22.86 38.25 9.57
C LEU A 130 21.88 38.70 10.66
N LEU A 131 20.62 38.23 10.60
CA LEU A 131 19.60 38.55 11.63
C LEU A 131 20.00 37.99 12.99
N VAL A 132 20.54 36.77 13.03
CA VAL A 132 21.09 36.16 14.26
C VAL A 132 22.25 36.99 14.80
N GLN A 133 23.20 37.38 13.96
CA GLN A 133 24.34 38.24 14.37
C GLN A 133 23.85 39.56 14.96
N LEU A 134 22.94 40.26 14.28
CA LEU A 134 22.40 41.53 14.73
C LEU A 134 21.63 41.41 16.07
N SER A 135 20.98 40.28 16.30
CA SER A 135 20.32 39.98 17.59
C SER A 135 21.34 39.78 18.70
N CYS A 136 22.43 39.02 18.46
CA CYS A 136 23.45 38.74 19.47
C CYS A 136 24.33 40.00 19.76
N GLU A 137 24.70 40.80 18.77
CA GLU A 137 25.44 42.05 18.97
C GLU A 137 24.69 43.04 19.85
N GLY A 138 23.40 42.93 19.89
CA GLY A 138 22.53 43.72 20.74
C GLY A 138 22.45 43.31 22.21
N GLY A 139 22.97 42.17 22.56
CA GLY A 139 22.81 41.59 23.90
C GLY A 139 21.37 41.11 24.22
N ASP A 140 20.47 41.14 23.25
CA ASP A 140 19.09 40.70 23.41
C ASP A 140 18.82 39.46 22.57
N GLU A 141 19.26 38.31 23.08
CA GLU A 141 19.01 37.02 22.46
C GLU A 141 17.51 36.61 22.50
N SER A 142 16.65 37.38 23.19
CA SER A 142 15.22 37.07 23.34
C SER A 142 14.50 36.98 21.99
N THR A 143 14.98 37.71 20.96
CA THR A 143 14.44 37.64 19.59
C THR A 143 14.58 36.28 18.95
N LEU A 144 15.61 35.48 19.30
CA LEU A 144 15.81 34.12 18.80
C LEU A 144 14.79 33.15 19.38
N TRP A 145 14.31 33.41 20.61
CA TRP A 145 13.35 32.59 21.35
C TRP A 145 11.89 32.95 21.08
N CYS A 146 11.65 33.96 20.22
CA CYS A 146 10.28 34.34 19.85
C CYS A 146 9.56 33.15 19.25
N ARG A 147 8.30 32.98 19.65
CA ARG A 147 7.39 31.97 19.13
C ARG A 147 6.27 32.64 18.35
N ASN A 148 5.92 32.06 17.21
CA ASN A 148 4.76 32.48 16.43
C ASN A 148 3.43 31.91 17.02
N GLU A 149 2.32 32.14 16.35
CA GLU A 149 0.98 31.67 16.77
C GLU A 149 0.92 30.15 17.01
N ALA A 150 1.61 29.34 16.18
CA ALA A 150 1.71 27.89 16.33
C ALA A 150 2.75 27.47 17.39
N GLY A 151 3.38 28.39 18.09
CA GLY A 151 4.44 28.14 19.06
C GLY A 151 5.79 27.78 18.43
N ASN A 152 5.93 27.91 17.12
CA ASN A 152 7.19 27.61 16.45
C ASN A 152 8.18 28.75 16.67
N THR A 153 9.43 28.43 16.99
CA THR A 153 10.56 29.33 16.81
C THR A 153 11.02 29.33 15.35
N ALA A 154 11.85 30.28 14.95
CA ALA A 154 12.43 30.30 13.61
C ALA A 154 13.17 28.99 13.27
N LEU A 155 13.81 28.36 14.27
CA LEU A 155 14.47 27.04 14.11
C LEU A 155 13.49 25.93 13.69
N HIS A 156 12.28 25.92 14.26
CA HIS A 156 11.24 24.95 13.87
C HIS A 156 10.86 25.11 12.39
N LEU A 157 10.72 26.35 11.90
CA LEU A 157 10.37 26.61 10.49
C LEU A 157 11.50 26.20 9.54
N ALA A 158 12.74 26.56 9.86
CA ALA A 158 13.91 26.16 9.06
C ALA A 158 14.06 24.63 9.02
N ALA A 159 13.90 23.96 10.15
CA ALA A 159 13.99 22.51 10.26
C ALA A 159 12.87 21.80 9.47
N ARG A 160 11.62 22.29 9.58
CA ARG A 160 10.46 21.73 8.87
C ARG A 160 10.62 21.77 7.34
N LEU A 161 11.28 22.79 6.82
CA LEU A 161 11.51 22.96 5.39
C LEU A 161 12.90 22.46 4.94
N GLY A 162 13.71 21.95 5.88
CA GLY A 162 14.99 21.34 5.58
C GLY A 162 16.12 22.30 5.24
N HIS A 163 16.01 23.57 5.64
CA HIS A 163 16.98 24.63 5.34
C HIS A 163 18.23 24.53 6.24
N ALA A 164 19.14 23.62 5.91
CA ALA A 164 20.30 23.27 6.74
C ALA A 164 21.18 24.48 7.12
N ALA A 165 21.45 25.42 6.19
CA ALA A 165 22.25 26.60 6.46
C ALA A 165 21.61 27.53 7.50
N ALA A 166 20.27 27.69 7.45
CA ALA A 166 19.54 28.48 8.41
C ALA A 166 19.51 27.78 9.80
N VAL A 167 19.31 26.46 9.82
CA VAL A 167 19.40 25.65 11.03
C VAL A 167 20.78 25.79 11.67
N GLU A 168 21.85 25.61 10.89
CA GLU A 168 23.23 25.71 11.37
C GLU A 168 23.54 27.07 11.98
N ALA A 169 23.12 28.16 11.33
CA ALA A 169 23.34 29.53 11.84
C ALA A 169 22.67 29.70 13.22
N MET A 170 21.43 29.26 13.38
CA MET A 170 20.68 29.44 14.63
C MET A 170 21.21 28.57 15.76
N VAL A 171 21.50 27.27 15.49
CA VAL A 171 22.02 26.38 16.56
C VAL A 171 23.45 26.70 16.96
N SER A 172 24.23 27.36 16.08
CA SER A 172 25.58 27.82 16.41
C SER A 172 25.56 29.02 17.37
N ALA A 173 24.55 29.89 17.24
CA ALA A 173 24.41 31.07 18.09
C ALA A 173 23.70 30.74 19.42
N ALA A 174 22.63 29.95 19.35
CA ALA A 174 21.84 29.61 20.52
C ALA A 174 21.50 28.11 20.53
N PRO A 175 22.40 27.23 20.99
CA PRO A 175 22.17 25.79 21.01
C PRO A 175 20.93 25.35 21.81
N GLY A 176 20.55 26.13 22.82
CA GLY A 176 19.37 25.88 23.66
C GLY A 176 18.05 25.89 22.90
N LEU A 177 17.96 26.57 21.73
CA LEU A 177 16.76 26.57 20.88
C LEU A 177 16.32 25.18 20.46
N ALA A 178 17.25 24.25 20.35
CA ALA A 178 16.97 22.88 19.94
C ALA A 178 16.26 22.05 21.03
N SER A 179 16.20 22.53 22.29
CA SER A 179 15.43 21.89 23.38
C SER A 179 13.96 22.27 23.37
N GLU A 180 13.60 23.37 22.67
CA GLU A 180 12.25 23.89 22.62
C GLU A 180 11.31 23.01 21.79
N VAL A 181 10.05 22.98 22.22
CA VAL A 181 8.96 22.33 21.47
C VAL A 181 7.86 23.37 21.16
N ASN A 182 7.20 23.19 20.03
CA ASN A 182 6.08 24.03 19.63
C ASN A 182 4.78 23.68 20.41
N ASN A 183 3.66 24.36 20.10
CA ASN A 183 2.36 24.10 20.75
C ASN A 183 1.84 22.67 20.54
N ALA A 184 2.28 21.97 19.48
CA ALA A 184 1.96 20.57 19.24
C ALA A 184 2.92 19.59 19.95
N GLY A 185 3.84 20.08 20.79
CA GLY A 185 4.84 19.26 21.47
C GLY A 185 5.96 18.73 20.56
N VAL A 186 6.14 19.32 19.38
CA VAL A 186 7.09 18.84 18.36
C VAL A 186 8.38 19.65 18.41
N SER A 187 9.52 18.99 18.38
CA SER A 187 10.84 19.58 18.38
C SER A 187 11.37 19.90 16.98
N ALA A 188 12.33 20.80 16.90
CA ALA A 188 13.01 21.11 15.64
C ALA A 188 13.75 19.89 15.05
N LEU A 189 14.34 19.03 15.88
CA LEU A 189 15.00 17.80 15.41
C LEU A 189 13.99 16.84 14.73
N TYR A 190 12.81 16.64 15.33
CA TYR A 190 11.77 15.82 14.71
C TYR A 190 11.35 16.38 13.35
N LEU A 191 11.18 17.71 13.24
CA LEU A 191 10.83 18.36 11.98
C LEU A 191 11.94 18.26 10.92
N ALA A 192 13.22 18.35 11.32
CA ALA A 192 14.36 18.14 10.43
C ALA A 192 14.39 16.72 9.87
N VAL A 193 14.05 15.72 10.69
CA VAL A 193 13.89 14.33 10.24
C VAL A 193 12.72 14.19 9.27
N MET A 194 11.59 14.79 9.57
CA MET A 194 10.40 14.75 8.70
C MET A 194 10.63 15.41 7.34
N SER A 195 11.46 16.46 7.29
CA SER A 195 11.86 17.13 6.04
C SER A 195 12.92 16.35 5.23
N ARG A 196 13.37 15.20 5.74
CA ARG A 196 14.45 14.37 5.15
C ARG A 196 15.81 15.08 5.04
N SER A 197 16.00 16.16 5.77
CA SER A 197 17.24 16.92 5.71
C SER A 197 18.29 16.36 6.68
N VAL A 198 19.10 15.40 6.19
CA VAL A 198 20.21 14.86 6.98
C VAL A 198 21.18 15.96 7.44
N PRO A 199 21.54 16.98 6.60
CA PRO A 199 22.40 18.07 7.05
C PRO A 199 21.80 18.88 8.20
N ALA A 200 20.50 19.22 8.16
CA ALA A 200 19.82 19.95 9.23
C ALA A 200 19.79 19.15 10.53
N ALA A 201 19.39 17.86 10.46
CA ALA A 201 19.40 16.96 11.60
C ALA A 201 20.82 16.81 12.19
N ARG A 202 21.83 16.68 11.34
CA ARG A 202 23.25 16.60 11.74
C ARG A 202 23.72 17.86 12.47
N SER A 203 23.38 19.05 11.97
CA SER A 203 23.73 20.32 12.63
C SER A 203 23.14 20.39 14.04
N ILE A 204 21.89 19.96 14.22
CA ILE A 204 21.24 19.92 15.54
C ILE A 204 21.93 18.90 16.45
N THR A 205 22.11 17.66 16.01
CA THR A 205 22.66 16.59 16.85
C THR A 205 24.12 16.80 17.25
N THR A 206 24.94 17.44 16.38
CA THR A 206 26.35 17.68 16.67
C THR A 206 26.59 18.90 17.55
N ARG A 207 25.78 19.93 17.44
CA ARG A 207 25.97 21.21 18.15
C ARG A 207 25.12 21.31 19.42
N CYS A 208 24.02 20.57 19.50
CA CYS A 208 23.04 20.65 20.58
C CYS A 208 22.89 19.30 21.27
N PRO A 209 23.77 18.95 22.22
CA PRO A 209 23.65 17.67 22.93
C PRO A 209 22.31 17.54 23.69
N ASN A 210 21.75 18.66 24.17
CA ASN A 210 20.49 18.73 24.91
C ASN A 210 19.26 18.93 24.02
N ALA A 211 19.35 18.70 22.71
CA ALA A 211 18.22 18.87 21.81
C ALA A 211 17.05 17.94 22.20
N SER A 212 15.83 18.45 22.06
CA SER A 212 14.61 17.65 22.17
C SER A 212 14.39 16.83 20.91
N ALA A 213 14.07 15.55 21.10
CA ALA A 213 13.68 14.66 20.00
C ALA A 213 12.16 14.42 19.95
N ALA A 214 11.37 15.17 20.73
CA ALA A 214 9.92 14.99 20.86
C ALA A 214 9.20 15.23 19.54
N GLY A 215 8.21 14.40 19.26
CA GLY A 215 7.35 14.45 18.09
C GLY A 215 5.88 14.25 18.43
N LEU A 216 5.04 14.15 17.39
CA LEU A 216 3.60 13.94 17.53
C LEU A 216 3.26 12.64 18.24
N SER A 217 2.19 12.60 19.01
CA SER A 217 1.66 11.39 19.68
C SER A 217 2.70 10.66 20.54
N SER A 218 3.54 11.40 21.25
CA SER A 218 4.66 10.88 22.06
C SER A 218 5.72 10.13 21.24
N GLN A 219 5.73 10.23 19.92
CA GLN A 219 6.82 9.73 19.09
C GLN A 219 8.10 10.51 19.37
N ASN A 220 9.23 9.91 19.07
CA ASN A 220 10.50 10.62 19.01
C ASN A 220 11.05 10.67 17.58
N ALA A 221 12.10 11.45 17.36
CA ALA A 221 12.72 11.62 16.06
C ALA A 221 13.15 10.29 15.39
N LEU A 222 13.48 9.24 16.17
CA LEU A 222 13.87 7.95 15.63
C LEU A 222 12.67 7.17 15.04
N HIS A 223 11.45 7.33 15.59
CA HIS A 223 10.24 6.77 14.98
C HIS A 223 10.02 7.30 13.55
N ALA A 224 10.19 8.63 13.38
CA ALA A 224 10.09 9.26 12.07
C ALA A 224 11.25 8.87 11.15
N ALA A 225 12.47 8.75 11.68
CA ALA A 225 13.67 8.43 10.90
C ALA A 225 13.61 7.06 10.22
N VAL A 226 12.87 6.10 10.79
CA VAL A 226 12.65 4.77 10.19
C VAL A 226 12.16 4.87 8.74
N PHE A 227 11.32 5.85 8.42
CA PHE A 227 10.77 6.05 7.09
C PHE A 227 11.67 6.89 6.16
N GLN A 228 12.75 7.47 6.72
CA GLN A 228 13.65 8.36 5.97
C GLN A 228 14.94 7.68 5.50
N GLY A 229 15.19 6.47 5.97
CA GLY A 229 16.33 5.65 5.53
C GLY A 229 17.41 5.44 6.58
N SER A 230 18.35 4.57 6.24
CA SER A 230 19.35 4.08 7.19
C SER A 230 20.40 5.12 7.62
N GLU A 231 20.62 6.16 6.82
CA GLU A 231 21.56 7.23 7.17
C GLU A 231 21.02 8.09 8.31
N MET A 232 19.75 8.52 8.21
CA MET A 232 19.08 9.29 9.25
C MET A 232 18.98 8.48 10.57
N VAL A 233 18.65 7.18 10.45
CA VAL A 233 18.59 6.28 11.62
C VAL A 233 19.96 6.16 12.29
N ARG A 234 21.06 5.97 11.53
CA ARG A 234 22.41 5.89 12.11
C ARG A 234 22.80 7.19 12.80
N LEU A 235 22.52 8.33 12.18
CA LEU A 235 22.79 9.63 12.77
C LEU A 235 22.14 9.78 14.16
N LEU A 236 20.87 9.38 14.30
CA LEU A 236 20.15 9.48 15.56
C LEU A 236 20.54 8.40 16.59
N LEU A 237 21.00 7.23 16.14
CA LEU A 237 21.51 6.19 17.03
C LEU A 237 22.91 6.51 17.57
N GLU A 238 23.73 7.22 16.80
CA GLU A 238 25.04 7.72 17.23
C GLU A 238 24.92 8.92 18.19
N TRP A 239 23.82 9.66 18.10
CA TRP A 239 23.53 10.77 19.01
C TRP A 239 22.99 10.24 20.34
N THR A 240 23.68 10.52 21.43
CA THR A 240 23.26 10.16 22.79
C THR A 240 22.62 11.36 23.49
N PRO A 241 21.30 11.38 23.69
CA PRO A 241 20.67 12.44 24.44
C PRO A 241 21.06 12.37 25.93
N PRO A 242 21.16 13.52 26.62
CA PRO A 242 21.67 13.57 28.01
C PRO A 242 20.78 12.90 29.04
N CYS A 243 19.53 12.60 28.71
CA CYS A 243 18.58 11.92 29.60
C CYS A 243 18.85 10.40 29.75
N GLY A 244 19.94 9.87 29.16
CA GLY A 244 20.39 8.47 29.36
C GLY A 244 19.48 7.38 28.80
N SER A 245 18.27 7.71 28.32
CA SER A 245 17.37 6.76 27.70
C SER A 245 17.60 6.75 26.18
N SER A 246 17.99 5.58 25.66
CA SER A 246 18.11 5.41 24.20
C SER A 246 16.78 5.71 23.50
N LEU A 247 16.79 6.57 22.49
CA LEU A 247 15.62 6.85 21.64
C LEU A 247 14.97 5.58 21.10
N ALA A 248 15.78 4.55 20.88
CA ALA A 248 15.33 3.29 20.33
C ALA A 248 14.52 2.42 21.32
N SER A 249 14.59 2.70 22.62
CA SER A 249 13.81 2.01 23.66
C SER A 249 12.55 2.76 24.09
N GLN A 250 12.40 4.01 23.67
CA GLN A 250 11.21 4.80 23.99
C GLN A 250 10.02 4.34 23.13
N ALA A 251 8.86 4.23 23.76
CA ALA A 251 7.60 3.91 23.11
C ALA A 251 6.80 5.18 22.82
N ASP A 252 6.03 5.17 21.75
CA ASP A 252 5.06 6.22 21.41
C ASP A 252 3.78 6.12 22.29
N GLY A 253 2.79 6.96 22.03
CA GLY A 253 1.51 6.94 22.72
C GLY A 253 0.72 5.63 22.58
N ASN A 254 1.06 4.81 21.59
CA ASN A 254 0.48 3.48 21.39
C ASN A 254 1.38 2.35 21.93
N GLY A 255 2.42 2.65 22.68
CA GLY A 255 3.38 1.67 23.18
C GLY A 255 4.34 1.13 22.13
N SER A 256 4.29 1.64 20.89
CA SER A 256 5.14 1.16 19.80
C SER A 256 6.52 1.80 19.86
N THR A 257 7.57 0.99 19.79
CA THR A 257 8.97 1.47 19.70
C THR A 257 9.37 1.70 18.24
N PRO A 258 10.47 2.41 17.95
CA PRO A 258 11.01 2.53 16.59
C PRO A 258 11.23 1.18 15.89
N LEU A 259 11.49 0.12 16.66
CA LEU A 259 11.64 -1.24 16.13
C LEU A 259 10.30 -1.81 15.59
N HIS A 260 9.15 -1.48 16.21
CA HIS A 260 7.83 -1.83 15.68
C HIS A 260 7.58 -1.16 14.33
N PHE A 261 7.89 0.15 14.23
CA PHE A 261 7.80 0.89 12.97
C PHE A 261 8.71 0.30 11.89
N ALA A 262 9.97 0.03 12.22
CA ALA A 262 10.92 -0.59 11.29
C ALA A 262 10.48 -1.99 10.83
N SER A 263 9.79 -2.72 11.69
CA SER A 263 9.25 -4.05 11.37
C SER A 263 8.04 -4.02 10.44
N SER A 264 7.35 -2.88 10.36
CA SER A 264 6.21 -2.68 9.46
C SER A 264 6.63 -2.33 8.03
N THR A 265 7.89 -1.88 7.81
CA THR A 265 8.39 -1.49 6.49
C THR A 265 9.13 -2.62 5.79
N GLY A 266 8.81 -2.92 4.53
CA GLY A 266 9.38 -4.05 3.78
C GLY A 266 10.88 -3.94 3.51
N ASP A 267 11.36 -2.74 3.26
CA ASP A 267 12.76 -2.44 2.92
C ASP A 267 13.65 -2.18 4.14
N GLY A 268 13.09 -2.38 5.33
CA GLY A 268 13.69 -1.98 6.60
C GLY A 268 14.85 -2.83 7.13
N LEU A 269 15.38 -3.82 6.39
CA LEU A 269 16.40 -4.72 6.94
C LEU A 269 17.67 -3.99 7.42
N SER A 270 18.11 -2.96 6.68
CA SER A 270 19.26 -2.13 7.06
C SER A 270 18.96 -1.28 8.30
N VAL A 271 17.75 -0.73 8.38
CA VAL A 271 17.24 0.05 9.51
C VAL A 271 17.05 -0.84 10.73
N VAL A 272 16.36 -1.98 10.59
CA VAL A 272 16.19 -2.98 11.65
C VAL A 272 17.55 -3.45 12.16
N GLY A 273 18.50 -3.77 11.27
CA GLY A 273 19.84 -4.16 11.64
C GLY A 273 20.63 -3.08 12.39
N ALA A 274 20.43 -1.80 12.06
CA ALA A 274 21.04 -0.68 12.78
C ALA A 274 20.45 -0.56 14.19
N ILE A 275 19.13 -0.61 14.32
CA ILE A 275 18.43 -0.53 15.62
C ILE A 275 18.82 -1.72 16.50
N LEU A 276 18.80 -2.96 15.97
CA LEU A 276 19.13 -4.16 16.74
C LEU A 276 20.57 -4.17 17.31
N ARG A 277 21.51 -3.48 16.65
CA ARG A 277 22.87 -3.31 17.18
C ARG A 277 22.96 -2.29 18.31
N ALA A 278 22.04 -1.36 18.35
CA ALA A 278 22.01 -0.25 19.31
C ALA A 278 21.15 -0.53 20.56
N VAL A 279 20.28 -1.55 20.51
CA VAL A 279 19.34 -1.84 21.60
C VAL A 279 19.64 -3.15 22.31
N PRO A 280 19.37 -3.24 23.62
CA PRO A 280 19.43 -4.51 24.34
C PRO A 280 18.29 -5.46 23.91
N PRO A 281 18.46 -6.79 24.10
CA PRO A 281 17.43 -7.77 23.71
C PRO A 281 16.05 -7.54 24.33
N CYS A 282 15.96 -6.87 25.48
CA CYS A 282 14.68 -6.56 26.13
C CYS A 282 13.78 -5.68 25.25
N VAL A 283 14.34 -4.78 24.43
CA VAL A 283 13.55 -3.92 23.52
C VAL A 283 12.86 -4.75 22.43
N VAL A 284 13.49 -5.83 21.97
CA VAL A 284 12.88 -6.75 20.97
C VAL A 284 11.63 -7.44 21.53
N ARG A 285 11.55 -7.60 22.86
CA ARG A 285 10.41 -8.20 23.57
C ARG A 285 9.34 -7.20 23.98
N MET A 286 9.58 -5.91 23.82
CA MET A 286 8.57 -4.90 24.13
C MET A 286 7.33 -5.11 23.28
N ARG A 287 6.18 -4.87 23.87
CA ARG A 287 4.87 -4.98 23.22
C ARG A 287 4.22 -3.61 23.13
N ASP A 288 3.49 -3.38 22.07
CA ASP A 288 2.64 -2.20 21.95
C ASP A 288 1.39 -2.31 22.83
N SER A 289 0.54 -1.29 22.85
CA SER A 289 -0.74 -1.28 23.58
C SER A 289 -1.72 -2.38 23.10
N GLY A 290 -1.47 -2.99 21.96
CA GLY A 290 -2.20 -4.14 21.44
C GLY A 290 -1.55 -5.48 21.79
N GLY A 291 -0.49 -5.48 22.60
CA GLY A 291 0.26 -6.69 22.95
C GLY A 291 1.15 -7.23 21.82
N LEU A 292 1.26 -6.54 20.69
CA LEU A 292 2.09 -6.97 19.56
C LEU A 292 3.55 -6.62 19.81
N SER A 293 4.46 -7.57 19.64
CA SER A 293 5.89 -7.30 19.55
C SER A 293 6.29 -6.96 18.10
N ALA A 294 7.48 -6.38 17.92
CA ALA A 294 8.05 -6.12 16.60
C ALA A 294 8.05 -7.36 15.68
N LEU A 295 8.22 -8.56 16.26
CA LEU A 295 8.15 -9.82 15.51
C LEU A 295 6.74 -10.15 15.03
N HIS A 296 5.69 -9.86 15.82
CA HIS A 296 4.29 -10.00 15.39
C HIS A 296 3.98 -9.07 14.23
N VAL A 297 4.44 -7.81 14.30
CA VAL A 297 4.27 -6.84 13.21
C VAL A 297 4.97 -7.32 11.94
N ALA A 298 6.26 -7.71 12.03
CA ALA A 298 6.99 -8.22 10.87
C ALA A 298 6.31 -9.45 10.24
N ALA A 299 5.80 -10.35 11.07
CA ALA A 299 5.13 -11.57 10.63
C ALA A 299 3.77 -11.28 9.99
N GLY A 300 2.98 -10.38 10.57
CA GLY A 300 1.68 -9.94 10.06
C GLY A 300 1.78 -9.18 8.75
N MET A 301 2.89 -8.47 8.51
CA MET A 301 3.19 -7.79 7.25
C MET A 301 3.90 -8.67 6.22
N GLY A 302 4.37 -9.86 6.61
CA GLY A 302 5.02 -10.81 5.72
C GLY A 302 6.51 -10.57 5.45
N HIS A 303 7.16 -9.77 6.28
CA HIS A 303 8.59 -9.41 6.13
C HIS A 303 9.51 -10.52 6.66
N GLU A 304 9.74 -11.57 5.84
CA GLU A 304 10.53 -12.76 6.21
C GLU A 304 11.92 -12.41 6.74
N ARG A 305 12.64 -11.52 6.03
CA ARG A 305 14.02 -11.15 6.39
C ARG A 305 14.09 -10.40 7.71
N VAL A 306 13.13 -9.52 7.97
CA VAL A 306 13.02 -8.80 9.24
C VAL A 306 12.68 -9.75 10.38
N ALA A 307 11.70 -10.63 10.19
CA ALA A 307 11.34 -11.66 11.17
C ALA A 307 12.54 -12.57 11.48
N GLU A 308 13.32 -12.95 10.46
CA GLU A 308 14.53 -13.77 10.67
C GLU A 308 15.60 -13.04 11.49
N ALA A 309 15.82 -11.74 11.21
CA ALA A 309 16.77 -10.92 11.96
C ALA A 309 16.35 -10.76 13.42
N LEU A 310 15.07 -10.53 13.69
CA LEU A 310 14.50 -10.43 15.05
C LEU A 310 14.66 -11.74 15.83
N ILE A 311 14.31 -12.89 15.22
CA ILE A 311 14.47 -14.23 15.83
C ILE A 311 15.94 -14.55 16.09
N LYS A 312 16.85 -14.07 15.24
CA LYS A 312 18.30 -14.26 15.45
C LYS A 312 18.81 -13.42 16.61
N ALA A 313 18.32 -12.19 16.74
CA ALA A 313 18.72 -11.27 17.81
C ALA A 313 18.12 -11.69 19.17
N CYS A 314 16.89 -12.19 19.20
CA CYS A 314 16.17 -12.57 20.42
C CYS A 314 15.29 -13.80 20.13
N PRO A 315 15.82 -15.03 20.28
CA PRO A 315 15.08 -16.26 19.94
C PRO A 315 13.81 -16.48 20.76
N ASP A 316 13.80 -16.08 22.02
CA ASP A 316 12.67 -16.16 22.94
C ASP A 316 11.51 -15.21 22.57
N ALA A 317 11.78 -14.15 21.81
CA ALA A 317 10.72 -13.30 21.25
C ALA A 317 9.71 -14.07 20.37
N ALA A 318 10.11 -15.22 19.83
CA ALA A 318 9.22 -16.07 19.04
C ALA A 318 8.11 -16.75 19.86
N GLU A 319 8.28 -16.89 21.17
CA GLU A 319 7.31 -17.50 22.08
C GLU A 319 6.31 -16.47 22.64
N LEU A 320 6.55 -15.18 22.41
CA LEU A 320 5.64 -14.13 22.84
C LEU A 320 4.26 -14.31 22.21
N ARG A 321 3.25 -14.02 23.00
CA ARG A 321 1.84 -14.04 22.57
C ARG A 321 1.28 -12.63 22.55
N ASP A 322 0.41 -12.31 21.61
CA ASP A 322 -0.30 -11.04 21.59
C ASP A 322 -1.39 -10.99 22.65
N ASP A 323 -1.78 -9.80 23.08
CA ASP A 323 -2.82 -9.60 24.11
C ASP A 323 -4.15 -9.15 23.49
N ARG A 324 -4.23 -8.97 22.17
CA ARG A 324 -5.46 -8.56 21.45
C ARG A 324 -6.45 -9.71 21.29
N GLY A 325 -6.99 -10.21 22.40
CA GLY A 325 -8.11 -11.16 22.40
C GLY A 325 -7.81 -12.55 21.82
N GLY A 326 -6.59 -12.78 21.31
CA GLY A 326 -6.26 -14.01 20.66
C GLY A 326 -5.06 -14.76 21.21
N SER A 327 -4.25 -14.18 22.10
CA SER A 327 -3.02 -14.81 22.65
C SER A 327 -2.21 -15.58 21.59
N GLY A 328 -2.18 -15.05 20.36
CA GLY A 328 -1.53 -15.66 19.22
C GLY A 328 -0.02 -15.41 19.21
N THR A 329 0.76 -16.31 18.63
CA THR A 329 2.18 -16.11 18.36
C THR A 329 2.38 -15.40 17.01
N PHE A 330 3.61 -14.96 16.72
CA PHE A 330 3.95 -14.39 15.41
C PHE A 330 3.55 -15.30 14.24
N LEU A 331 3.52 -16.63 14.45
CA LEU A 331 3.13 -17.59 13.42
C LEU A 331 1.62 -17.54 13.14
N HIS A 332 0.81 -17.26 14.15
CA HIS A 332 -0.62 -17.00 13.99
C HIS A 332 -0.84 -15.73 13.16
N ALA A 333 -0.10 -14.66 13.46
CA ALA A 333 -0.15 -13.42 12.68
C ALA A 333 0.24 -13.66 11.20
N ALA A 334 1.33 -14.40 10.95
CA ALA A 334 1.76 -14.77 9.60
C ALA A 334 0.73 -15.63 8.85
N ALA A 335 0.10 -16.58 9.55
CA ALA A 335 -0.91 -17.47 8.97
C ALA A 335 -2.19 -16.70 8.61
N ARG A 336 -2.66 -15.82 9.50
CA ARG A 336 -3.81 -14.93 9.29
C ARG A 336 -3.59 -13.97 8.12
N GLY A 337 -2.36 -13.45 7.94
CA GLY A 337 -1.96 -12.61 6.80
C GLY A 337 -1.70 -13.40 5.50
N GLY A 338 -1.70 -14.73 5.52
CA GLY A 338 -1.39 -15.56 4.35
C GLY A 338 0.09 -15.53 3.93
N HIS A 339 0.99 -15.15 4.83
CA HIS A 339 2.41 -14.89 4.55
C HIS A 339 3.26 -16.17 4.52
N LEU A 340 3.24 -16.85 3.37
CA LEU A 340 3.91 -18.12 3.15
C LEU A 340 5.41 -18.11 3.46
N LYS A 341 6.12 -17.01 3.17
CA LYS A 341 7.57 -16.91 3.39
C LYS A 341 7.92 -17.00 4.87
N VAL A 342 7.18 -16.27 5.72
CA VAL A 342 7.37 -16.29 7.18
C VAL A 342 7.01 -17.65 7.77
N VAL A 343 5.92 -18.26 7.32
CA VAL A 343 5.54 -19.62 7.74
C VAL A 343 6.63 -20.64 7.37
N ARG A 344 7.19 -20.56 6.16
CA ARG A 344 8.31 -21.43 5.75
C ARG A 344 9.56 -21.22 6.59
N LEU A 345 9.85 -19.97 7.00
CA LEU A 345 10.95 -19.66 7.93
C LEU A 345 10.76 -20.42 9.25
N ALA A 346 9.57 -20.34 9.85
CA ALA A 346 9.26 -21.05 11.09
C ALA A 346 9.41 -22.59 10.93
N MET A 347 8.95 -23.13 9.80
CA MET A 347 9.06 -24.58 9.52
C MET A 347 10.49 -25.06 9.30
N ARG A 348 11.40 -24.21 8.83
CA ARG A 348 12.83 -24.54 8.64
C ARG A 348 13.57 -24.67 9.97
N LYS A 349 13.26 -23.79 10.95
CA LYS A 349 13.95 -23.73 12.24
C LYS A 349 13.41 -24.77 13.21
N ARG A 350 14.31 -25.63 13.75
CA ARG A 350 13.93 -26.69 14.70
C ARG A 350 13.36 -26.15 16.01
N THR A 351 13.89 -25.02 16.47
CA THR A 351 13.47 -24.35 17.70
C THR A 351 12.02 -23.86 17.66
N LEU A 352 11.48 -23.56 16.49
CA LEU A 352 10.13 -23.02 16.31
C LEU A 352 9.05 -24.09 16.04
N ARG A 353 9.43 -25.37 16.05
CA ARG A 353 8.48 -26.47 15.73
C ARG A 353 7.33 -26.59 16.71
N GLY A 354 7.55 -26.28 17.98
CA GLY A 354 6.51 -26.27 19.00
C GLY A 354 5.35 -25.29 18.67
N LEU A 355 5.68 -24.19 18.00
CA LEU A 355 4.71 -23.16 17.65
C LEU A 355 3.78 -23.55 16.48
N LEU A 356 4.12 -24.58 15.70
CA LEU A 356 3.32 -25.01 14.54
C LEU A 356 1.94 -25.51 14.94
N ASN A 357 1.79 -26.06 16.16
CA ASN A 357 0.53 -26.57 16.71
C ASN A 357 0.07 -25.79 17.95
N ALA A 358 0.69 -24.66 18.24
CA ALA A 358 0.28 -23.81 19.34
C ALA A 358 -1.14 -23.29 19.06
N GLN A 359 -1.96 -23.24 20.10
CA GLN A 359 -3.29 -22.67 20.03
C GLN A 359 -3.29 -21.23 20.54
N ASP A 360 -4.05 -20.36 19.90
CA ASP A 360 -4.32 -19.00 20.37
C ASP A 360 -5.41 -19.02 21.46
N GLY A 361 -5.89 -17.87 21.90
CA GLY A 361 -6.92 -17.73 22.92
C GLY A 361 -8.28 -18.32 22.53
N ASP A 362 -8.57 -18.39 21.24
CA ASP A 362 -9.78 -19.00 20.67
C ASP A 362 -9.58 -20.50 20.39
N GLY A 363 -8.43 -21.05 20.77
CA GLY A 363 -8.05 -22.44 20.48
C GLY A 363 -7.63 -22.70 19.05
N ASN A 364 -7.50 -21.66 18.20
CA ASN A 364 -7.09 -21.81 16.82
C ASN A 364 -5.59 -22.07 16.71
N THR A 365 -5.19 -23.03 15.90
CA THR A 365 -3.79 -23.19 15.50
C THR A 365 -3.47 -22.30 14.30
N PRO A 366 -2.19 -22.08 13.94
CA PRO A 366 -1.83 -21.39 12.70
C PRO A 366 -2.51 -21.97 11.45
N LEU A 367 -2.80 -23.29 11.45
CA LEU A 367 -3.53 -23.92 10.33
C LEU A 367 -4.99 -23.46 10.27
N HIS A 368 -5.69 -23.33 11.41
CA HIS A 368 -7.05 -22.76 11.46
C HIS A 368 -7.07 -21.35 10.88
N LEU A 369 -6.12 -20.49 11.28
CA LEU A 369 -6.06 -19.11 10.80
C LEU A 369 -5.70 -19.02 9.31
N ALA A 370 -4.83 -19.88 8.81
CA ALA A 370 -4.52 -19.97 7.38
C ALA A 370 -5.76 -20.37 6.55
N VAL A 371 -6.57 -21.28 7.11
CA VAL A 371 -7.84 -21.72 6.51
C VAL A 371 -8.87 -20.58 6.53
N ALA A 372 -9.07 -19.95 7.67
CA ALA A 372 -9.99 -18.82 7.83
C ALA A 372 -9.63 -17.65 6.90
N ALA A 373 -8.35 -17.39 6.72
CA ALA A 373 -7.84 -16.39 5.77
C ALA A 373 -7.95 -16.79 4.29
N GLY A 374 -8.39 -18.03 4.01
CA GLY A 374 -8.45 -18.54 2.65
C GLY A 374 -7.09 -18.64 1.95
N ALA A 375 -6.04 -18.99 2.69
CA ALA A 375 -4.66 -19.06 2.21
C ALA A 375 -4.19 -20.51 1.92
N PRO A 376 -4.58 -21.13 0.80
CA PRO A 376 -4.30 -22.54 0.50
C PRO A 376 -2.81 -22.84 0.41
N ALA A 377 -1.98 -21.88 -0.04
CA ALA A 377 -0.54 -22.06 -0.12
C ALA A 377 0.12 -22.17 1.26
N VAL A 378 -0.40 -21.46 2.26
CA VAL A 378 0.05 -21.56 3.66
C VAL A 378 -0.40 -22.88 4.25
N ALA A 379 -1.69 -23.25 4.06
CA ALA A 379 -2.22 -24.54 4.50
C ALA A 379 -1.44 -25.72 3.89
N GLU A 380 -1.17 -25.68 2.58
CA GLU A 380 -0.32 -26.67 1.90
C GLU A 380 1.07 -26.78 2.53
N ALA A 381 1.70 -25.64 2.79
CA ALA A 381 3.03 -25.63 3.39
C ALA A 381 3.04 -26.27 4.78
N LEU A 382 2.08 -25.90 5.62
CA LEU A 382 1.93 -26.46 6.97
C LEU A 382 1.71 -27.97 6.95
N MET A 383 0.83 -28.46 6.08
CA MET A 383 0.47 -29.88 5.97
C MET A 383 1.55 -30.75 5.32
N ARG A 384 2.41 -30.15 4.46
CA ARG A 384 3.32 -30.90 3.57
C ARG A 384 4.35 -31.76 4.29
N LYS A 385 4.80 -31.35 5.49
CA LYS A 385 5.86 -32.07 6.25
C LYS A 385 5.32 -33.01 7.31
N GLY A 386 4.01 -33.16 7.45
CA GLY A 386 3.38 -34.08 8.43
C GLY A 386 3.66 -33.75 9.88
N LYS A 387 4.05 -32.50 10.20
CA LYS A 387 4.39 -32.05 11.55
C LYS A 387 3.29 -31.24 12.20
N VAL A 388 2.36 -30.76 11.38
CA VAL A 388 1.19 -30.01 11.82
C VAL A 388 0.04 -31.00 11.99
N ARG A 389 -0.61 -30.93 13.13
CA ARG A 389 -1.79 -31.73 13.45
C ARG A 389 -3.02 -31.03 12.87
N ASP A 390 -3.78 -31.76 12.11
CA ASP A 390 -5.02 -31.32 11.46
C ASP A 390 -6.29 -31.73 12.23
N ASP A 391 -6.11 -32.52 13.30
CA ASP A 391 -7.16 -33.04 14.18
C ASP A 391 -7.42 -32.16 15.43
N ILE A 392 -6.61 -31.12 15.65
CA ILE A 392 -6.80 -30.19 16.77
C ILE A 392 -8.08 -29.40 16.53
N MET A 393 -8.94 -29.32 17.55
CA MET A 393 -10.15 -28.52 17.56
C MET A 393 -9.93 -27.20 18.26
N ASN A 394 -10.55 -26.14 17.76
CA ASN A 394 -10.61 -24.86 18.43
C ASN A 394 -11.65 -24.87 19.58
N ASN A 395 -11.85 -23.73 20.26
CA ASN A 395 -12.81 -23.64 21.37
C ASN A 395 -14.27 -23.86 20.93
N ASP A 396 -14.58 -23.67 19.64
CA ASP A 396 -15.88 -23.98 19.04
C ASP A 396 -16.02 -25.48 18.67
N GLY A 397 -15.03 -26.31 18.97
CA GLY A 397 -14.99 -27.72 18.61
C GLY A 397 -14.83 -27.96 17.11
N GLN A 398 -14.25 -27.02 16.37
CA GLN A 398 -14.06 -27.12 14.92
C GLN A 398 -12.62 -27.49 14.59
N THR A 399 -12.45 -28.42 13.65
CA THR A 399 -11.15 -28.70 13.03
C THR A 399 -10.87 -27.68 11.93
N PRO A 400 -9.62 -27.56 11.44
CA PRO A 400 -9.32 -26.70 10.29
C PRO A 400 -10.18 -27.01 9.06
N LEU A 401 -10.57 -28.28 8.84
CA LEU A 401 -11.41 -28.65 7.72
C LEU A 401 -12.86 -28.16 7.89
N ASP A 402 -13.41 -28.25 9.11
CA ASP A 402 -14.76 -27.73 9.41
C ASP A 402 -14.83 -26.22 9.20
N LEU A 403 -13.77 -25.51 9.57
CA LEU A 403 -13.67 -24.07 9.37
C LEU A 403 -13.54 -23.67 7.89
N ALA A 404 -12.91 -24.52 7.05
CA ALA A 404 -12.73 -24.26 5.62
C ALA A 404 -14.06 -24.07 4.89
N VAL A 405 -15.09 -24.77 5.31
CA VAL A 405 -16.43 -24.74 4.69
C VAL A 405 -17.16 -23.42 4.92
N ARG A 406 -16.80 -22.69 5.96
CA ARG A 406 -17.39 -21.37 6.30
C ARG A 406 -16.72 -20.19 5.60
N SER A 407 -15.74 -20.42 4.71
CA SER A 407 -15.05 -19.37 4.00
C SER A 407 -16.00 -18.58 3.09
N THR A 408 -15.90 -17.26 3.11
CA THR A 408 -16.76 -16.33 2.37
C THR A 408 -16.57 -16.35 0.85
N SER A 409 -15.43 -16.88 0.37
CA SER A 409 -15.11 -16.97 -1.06
C SER A 409 -15.19 -18.42 -1.53
N PHE A 410 -16.04 -18.70 -2.52
CA PHE A 410 -16.20 -20.02 -3.11
C PHE A 410 -14.88 -20.63 -3.62
N PHE A 411 -14.09 -19.85 -4.39
CA PHE A 411 -12.83 -20.36 -4.93
C PHE A 411 -11.78 -20.61 -3.85
N SER A 412 -11.75 -19.76 -2.82
CA SER A 412 -10.86 -19.93 -1.67
C SER A 412 -11.23 -21.19 -0.88
N MET A 413 -12.52 -21.35 -0.58
CA MET A 413 -13.07 -22.52 0.09
C MET A 413 -12.70 -23.81 -0.63
N VAL A 414 -13.00 -23.92 -1.93
CA VAL A 414 -12.69 -25.11 -2.73
C VAL A 414 -11.20 -25.41 -2.73
N SER A 415 -10.37 -24.37 -2.83
CA SER A 415 -8.92 -24.50 -2.84
C SER A 415 -8.36 -25.03 -1.52
N VAL A 416 -8.87 -24.50 -0.41
CA VAL A 416 -8.44 -24.89 0.93
C VAL A 416 -8.94 -26.30 1.27
N VAL A 417 -10.22 -26.60 1.00
CA VAL A 417 -10.78 -27.95 1.21
C VAL A 417 -10.04 -28.98 0.37
N ALA A 418 -9.78 -28.71 -0.92
CA ALA A 418 -9.00 -29.60 -1.77
C ALA A 418 -7.58 -29.82 -1.23
N THR A 419 -6.95 -28.77 -0.71
CA THR A 419 -5.63 -28.88 -0.10
C THR A 419 -5.66 -29.74 1.16
N LEU A 420 -6.54 -29.47 2.11
CA LEU A 420 -6.66 -30.23 3.35
C LEU A 420 -7.00 -31.72 3.08
N ALA A 421 -7.94 -31.97 2.18
CA ALA A 421 -8.33 -33.33 1.77
C ALA A 421 -7.18 -34.07 1.07
N ALA A 422 -6.36 -33.40 0.26
CA ALA A 422 -5.16 -34.00 -0.39
C ALA A 422 -4.15 -34.50 0.65
N PHE A 423 -4.08 -33.89 1.81
CA PHE A 423 -3.23 -34.32 2.92
C PHE A 423 -3.93 -35.24 3.92
N GLY A 424 -5.24 -35.44 3.79
CA GLY A 424 -6.02 -36.39 4.57
C GLY A 424 -6.54 -35.81 5.86
N ALA A 425 -6.73 -34.50 5.91
CA ALA A 425 -7.36 -33.83 7.03
C ALA A 425 -8.75 -34.41 7.31
N GLN A 426 -9.08 -34.48 8.59
CA GLN A 426 -10.34 -35.07 9.06
C GLN A 426 -11.26 -33.97 9.59
N SER A 427 -12.55 -34.10 9.31
CA SER A 427 -13.60 -33.34 9.99
C SER A 427 -13.92 -33.98 11.34
N ARG A 428 -14.52 -33.22 12.24
CA ARG A 428 -15.05 -33.78 13.50
C ARG A 428 -16.02 -34.93 13.21
N PRO A 429 -16.05 -35.98 14.05
CA PRO A 429 -17.02 -37.06 13.89
C PRO A 429 -18.43 -36.53 14.20
N GLU A 430 -19.27 -36.48 13.17
CA GLU A 430 -20.70 -36.15 13.29
C GLU A 430 -21.56 -37.34 12.92
N ARG A 431 -22.74 -37.44 13.54
CA ARG A 431 -23.75 -38.42 13.12
C ARG A 431 -24.18 -38.09 11.69
N ARG A 432 -24.30 -39.13 10.83
CA ARG A 432 -24.61 -38.97 9.41
C ARG A 432 -25.95 -38.29 9.13
N ASP A 433 -26.92 -38.42 10.04
CA ASP A 433 -28.23 -37.76 9.98
C ASP A 433 -28.18 -36.27 10.35
N ARG A 434 -27.09 -35.81 11.03
CA ARG A 434 -26.85 -34.42 11.41
C ARG A 434 -25.80 -33.71 10.51
N VAL A 435 -25.16 -34.46 9.64
CA VAL A 435 -24.27 -33.85 8.63
C VAL A 435 -25.15 -32.96 7.79
N GLN A 436 -25.02 -31.64 7.99
CA GLN A 436 -25.67 -30.66 7.14
C GLN A 436 -25.19 -30.93 5.72
N GLN A 437 -26.10 -31.44 4.89
CA GLN A 437 -25.84 -31.46 3.46
C GLN A 437 -25.46 -30.04 3.04
N TRP A 438 -24.69 -29.95 2.01
CA TRP A 438 -24.10 -28.68 1.45
C TRP A 438 -25.15 -27.61 1.08
N ASP A 439 -26.26 -27.59 1.71
CA ASP A 439 -27.38 -26.64 1.61
C ASP A 439 -27.23 -25.46 2.59
N SER A 440 -26.04 -25.23 3.15
CA SER A 440 -25.86 -24.07 4.00
C SER A 440 -26.16 -22.80 3.20
N HIS A 441 -27.03 -21.97 3.71
CA HIS A 441 -27.48 -20.70 3.16
C HIS A 441 -26.30 -19.82 2.67
N GLU A 442 -25.15 -19.91 3.32
CA GLU A 442 -23.92 -19.18 2.98
C GLU A 442 -23.31 -19.64 1.64
N ILE A 443 -23.30 -20.94 1.37
CA ILE A 443 -22.75 -21.50 0.11
C ILE A 443 -23.68 -21.14 -1.04
N THR A 444 -24.99 -21.26 -0.83
CA THR A 444 -26.00 -20.87 -1.83
C THR A 444 -25.85 -19.39 -2.18
N LYS A 445 -25.69 -18.52 -1.17
CA LYS A 445 -25.47 -17.08 -1.38
C LYS A 445 -24.15 -16.78 -2.11
N ALA A 446 -23.06 -17.50 -1.81
CA ALA A 446 -21.80 -17.35 -2.52
C ALA A 446 -21.89 -17.82 -3.98
N ILE A 447 -22.62 -18.91 -4.25
CA ILE A 447 -22.91 -19.38 -5.62
C ILE A 447 -23.78 -18.37 -6.36
N GLU A 448 -24.83 -17.82 -5.75
CA GLU A 448 -25.69 -16.78 -6.34
C GLU A 448 -24.88 -15.56 -6.78
N LYS A 449 -24.07 -15.00 -5.88
CA LYS A 449 -23.22 -13.85 -6.19
C LYS A 449 -22.23 -14.13 -7.32
N THR A 450 -21.66 -15.34 -7.36
CA THR A 450 -20.71 -15.73 -8.41
C THR A 450 -21.45 -15.98 -9.74
N SER A 451 -22.66 -16.54 -9.69
CA SER A 451 -23.50 -16.79 -10.86
C SER A 451 -23.85 -15.52 -11.61
N ASP A 452 -24.18 -14.42 -10.91
CA ASP A 452 -24.50 -13.14 -11.54
C ASP A 452 -23.31 -12.60 -12.36
N SER A 453 -22.12 -12.65 -11.80
CA SER A 453 -20.90 -12.23 -12.51
C SER A 453 -20.58 -13.12 -13.72
N LEU A 454 -20.77 -14.43 -13.60
CA LEU A 454 -20.55 -15.39 -14.69
C LEU A 454 -21.60 -15.27 -15.80
N ALA A 455 -22.85 -14.94 -15.45
CA ALA A 455 -23.91 -14.71 -16.43
C ALA A 455 -23.60 -13.52 -17.34
N VAL A 456 -23.07 -12.43 -16.77
CA VAL A 456 -22.63 -11.27 -17.58
C VAL A 456 -21.53 -11.69 -18.56
N ILE A 457 -20.55 -12.46 -18.14
CA ILE A 457 -19.47 -12.94 -19.02
C ILE A 457 -20.05 -13.84 -20.13
N ALA A 458 -20.97 -14.74 -19.78
CA ALA A 458 -21.60 -15.63 -20.78
C ALA A 458 -22.40 -14.85 -21.82
N VAL A 459 -23.16 -13.81 -21.41
CA VAL A 459 -23.88 -12.93 -22.33
C VAL A 459 -22.92 -12.16 -23.24
N LEU A 460 -21.80 -11.65 -22.71
CA LEU A 460 -20.80 -10.98 -23.53
C LEU A 460 -20.20 -11.91 -24.59
N VAL A 461 -19.87 -13.15 -24.22
CA VAL A 461 -19.36 -14.14 -25.19
C VAL A 461 -20.40 -14.47 -26.25
N ALA A 462 -21.68 -14.66 -25.85
CA ALA A 462 -22.77 -14.87 -26.79
C ALA A 462 -22.93 -13.69 -27.78
N SER A 463 -22.84 -12.46 -27.27
CA SER A 463 -22.95 -11.26 -28.11
C SER A 463 -21.80 -11.15 -29.11
N VAL A 464 -20.56 -11.47 -28.69
CA VAL A 464 -19.40 -11.45 -29.59
C VAL A 464 -19.53 -12.52 -30.67
N ALA A 465 -19.89 -13.76 -30.31
CA ALA A 465 -20.10 -14.84 -31.26
C ALA A 465 -21.25 -14.50 -32.25
N PHE A 466 -22.36 -13.96 -31.76
CA PHE A 466 -23.46 -13.53 -32.63
C PHE A 466 -23.03 -12.43 -33.61
N THR A 467 -22.23 -11.47 -33.16
CA THR A 467 -21.70 -10.40 -34.00
C THR A 467 -20.72 -10.94 -35.04
N ALA A 468 -19.87 -11.91 -34.67
CA ALA A 468 -18.95 -12.56 -35.60
C ALA A 468 -19.67 -13.37 -36.69
N ALA A 469 -20.76 -14.04 -36.32
CA ALA A 469 -21.62 -14.75 -37.29
C ALA A 469 -22.29 -13.81 -38.31
N ASN A 470 -22.65 -12.59 -37.92
CA ASN A 470 -23.25 -11.59 -38.81
C ASN A 470 -22.20 -10.83 -39.65
N ASN A 471 -20.96 -10.74 -39.20
CA ASN A 471 -19.86 -10.09 -39.90
C ASN A 471 -18.85 -11.13 -40.36
N LEU A 472 -19.21 -11.92 -41.37
CA LEU A 472 -18.38 -13.03 -41.84
C LEU A 472 -17.03 -12.57 -42.41
N PRO A 473 -15.94 -13.26 -42.08
CA PRO A 473 -14.63 -12.98 -42.67
C PRO A 473 -14.65 -13.14 -44.18
N GLY A 474 -14.11 -12.16 -44.92
CA GLY A 474 -14.06 -12.16 -46.39
C GLY A 474 -15.25 -11.53 -47.09
N SER A 475 -16.26 -11.02 -46.37
CA SER A 475 -17.44 -10.36 -46.92
C SER A 475 -18.38 -11.28 -47.74
N TYR A 476 -19.47 -10.69 -48.25
CA TYR A 476 -20.48 -11.38 -49.08
C TYR A 476 -20.26 -11.06 -50.56
N GLU A 477 -20.59 -12.00 -51.42
CA GLU A 477 -20.52 -11.85 -52.86
C GLU A 477 -21.57 -10.85 -53.38
N GLN A 478 -21.12 -9.84 -54.12
CA GLN A 478 -21.98 -8.74 -54.63
C GLN A 478 -22.26 -8.87 -56.13
N SER A 479 -21.51 -9.66 -56.88
CA SER A 479 -21.65 -9.80 -58.34
C SER A 479 -22.43 -11.03 -58.75
N THR A 480 -23.13 -10.93 -59.90
CA THR A 480 -23.99 -11.98 -60.45
C THR A 480 -23.33 -12.85 -61.53
N GLY A 481 -22.04 -12.75 -61.75
CA GLY A 481 -21.35 -13.53 -62.80
C GLY A 481 -20.00 -13.98 -62.32
N GLY A 482 -19.77 -15.29 -62.17
CA GLY A 482 -18.46 -15.89 -62.00
C GLY A 482 -17.74 -16.00 -63.38
N PRO A 483 -16.40 -16.13 -63.40
CA PRO A 483 -15.61 -16.26 -64.62
C PRO A 483 -15.95 -17.52 -65.43
N ASP A 484 -16.68 -18.50 -64.88
CA ASP A 484 -17.03 -19.77 -65.54
C ASP A 484 -18.53 -19.95 -65.81
N GLY A 485 -19.32 -18.88 -65.84
CA GLY A 485 -20.75 -18.94 -66.16
C GLY A 485 -21.66 -19.64 -65.15
N THR A 486 -21.15 -19.93 -63.94
CA THR A 486 -21.96 -20.46 -62.82
C THR A 486 -22.75 -19.34 -62.16
N GLU A 487 -24.08 -19.49 -62.01
CA GLU A 487 -24.92 -18.57 -61.24
C GLU A 487 -24.50 -18.61 -59.76
N VAL A 488 -23.81 -17.57 -59.33
CA VAL A 488 -23.49 -17.40 -57.92
C VAL A 488 -24.64 -16.67 -57.24
N ILE A 489 -25.20 -17.27 -56.22
CA ILE A 489 -26.35 -16.71 -55.46
C ILE A 489 -25.86 -15.47 -54.68
N LYS A 490 -26.44 -14.31 -54.94
CA LYS A 490 -26.13 -13.08 -54.20
C LYS A 490 -26.29 -13.27 -52.70
N GLY A 491 -25.30 -12.79 -51.90
CA GLY A 491 -25.32 -12.85 -50.46
C GLY A 491 -24.67 -14.09 -49.86
N MET A 492 -24.01 -14.94 -50.67
CA MET A 492 -23.18 -16.03 -50.14
C MET A 492 -21.81 -15.52 -49.68
N ALA A 493 -21.25 -16.17 -48.69
CA ALA A 493 -19.90 -15.81 -48.20
C ALA A 493 -18.83 -16.20 -49.24
N VAL A 494 -17.95 -15.25 -49.55
CA VAL A 494 -16.87 -15.45 -50.56
C VAL A 494 -15.99 -16.66 -50.25
N LEU A 495 -15.75 -16.94 -48.95
CA LEU A 495 -14.89 -18.02 -48.49
C LEU A 495 -15.61 -19.34 -48.19
N GLN A 496 -16.87 -19.52 -48.62
CA GLN A 496 -17.73 -20.68 -48.29
C GLN A 496 -17.14 -22.05 -48.64
N HIS A 497 -16.27 -22.11 -49.63
CA HIS A 497 -15.63 -23.35 -50.08
C HIS A 497 -14.38 -23.73 -49.26
N GLU A 498 -13.82 -22.78 -48.54
CA GLU A 498 -12.61 -22.99 -47.74
C GLU A 498 -12.91 -23.79 -46.45
N ASN A 499 -12.16 -24.89 -46.25
CA ASN A 499 -12.37 -25.71 -45.05
C ASN A 499 -12.10 -24.98 -43.75
N ILE A 500 -11.18 -24.00 -43.73
CA ILE A 500 -10.87 -23.17 -42.57
C ILE A 500 -12.07 -22.28 -42.22
N PHE A 501 -12.77 -21.73 -43.22
CA PHE A 501 -14.00 -20.95 -43.02
C PHE A 501 -15.13 -21.82 -42.42
N LYS A 502 -15.29 -23.07 -42.87
CA LYS A 502 -16.24 -24.01 -42.28
C LYS A 502 -15.90 -24.30 -40.81
N CYS A 503 -14.61 -24.46 -40.50
CA CYS A 503 -14.18 -24.60 -39.10
C CYS A 503 -14.51 -23.35 -38.25
N PHE A 504 -14.33 -22.14 -38.79
CA PHE A 504 -14.74 -20.91 -38.14
C PHE A 504 -16.24 -20.93 -37.77
N LEU A 505 -17.12 -21.23 -38.73
CA LEU A 505 -18.56 -21.28 -38.51
C LEU A 505 -18.99 -22.30 -37.45
N ILE A 506 -18.37 -23.50 -37.48
CA ILE A 506 -18.65 -24.54 -36.49
C ILE A 506 -18.23 -24.09 -35.10
N LEU A 507 -17.02 -23.54 -34.95
CA LEU A 507 -16.49 -23.10 -33.66
C LEU A 507 -17.26 -21.91 -33.10
N ASP A 508 -17.63 -20.95 -33.93
CA ASP A 508 -18.41 -19.78 -33.55
C ASP A 508 -19.84 -20.14 -33.13
N SER A 509 -20.52 -21.00 -33.91
CA SER A 509 -21.82 -21.54 -33.55
C SER A 509 -21.77 -22.34 -32.26
N PHE A 510 -20.72 -23.13 -32.04
CA PHE A 510 -20.53 -23.89 -30.82
C PHE A 510 -20.29 -22.97 -29.61
N ALA A 511 -19.51 -21.88 -29.79
CA ALA A 511 -19.29 -20.86 -28.76
C ALA A 511 -20.61 -20.17 -28.38
N LEU A 512 -21.44 -19.81 -29.37
CA LEU A 512 -22.76 -19.20 -29.14
C LEU A 512 -23.68 -20.14 -28.35
N VAL A 513 -23.87 -21.38 -28.82
CA VAL A 513 -24.77 -22.36 -28.16
C VAL A 513 -24.33 -22.66 -26.73
N THR A 514 -23.04 -22.88 -26.51
CA THR A 514 -22.52 -23.20 -25.17
C THR A 514 -22.57 -21.99 -24.22
N SER A 515 -22.44 -20.77 -24.71
CA SER A 515 -22.58 -19.57 -23.88
C SER A 515 -24.03 -19.33 -23.48
N VAL A 516 -24.98 -19.47 -24.42
CA VAL A 516 -26.42 -19.37 -24.12
C VAL A 516 -26.85 -20.46 -23.13
N LEU A 517 -26.37 -21.70 -23.34
CA LEU A 517 -26.65 -22.80 -22.40
C LEU A 517 -26.08 -22.48 -21.00
N ALA A 518 -24.90 -21.86 -20.91
CA ALA A 518 -24.33 -21.44 -19.63
C ALA A 518 -25.23 -20.41 -18.92
N VAL A 519 -25.76 -19.42 -19.64
CA VAL A 519 -26.71 -18.43 -19.09
C VAL A 519 -27.96 -19.12 -18.55
N VAL A 520 -28.57 -20.01 -19.36
CA VAL A 520 -29.78 -20.74 -18.95
C VAL A 520 -29.53 -21.58 -17.69
N LEU A 521 -28.40 -22.29 -17.64
CA LEU A 521 -28.05 -23.12 -16.47
C LEU A 521 -27.80 -22.27 -15.22
N LEU A 522 -27.19 -21.08 -15.34
CA LEU A 522 -26.97 -20.16 -14.23
C LEU A 522 -28.29 -19.60 -13.70
N LEU A 523 -29.19 -19.18 -14.59
CA LEU A 523 -30.51 -18.67 -14.24
C LEU A 523 -31.39 -19.76 -13.62
N TYR A 524 -31.41 -20.97 -14.21
CA TYR A 524 -32.14 -22.10 -13.68
C TYR A 524 -31.62 -22.52 -12.30
N GLY A 525 -30.30 -22.59 -12.13
CA GLY A 525 -29.69 -22.91 -10.84
C GLY A 525 -30.06 -21.91 -9.74
N LYS A 526 -30.19 -20.63 -10.09
CA LYS A 526 -30.64 -19.56 -9.19
C LYS A 526 -32.12 -19.69 -8.85
N ALA A 527 -32.96 -20.03 -9.82
CA ALA A 527 -34.41 -20.14 -9.64
C ALA A 527 -34.84 -21.39 -8.85
N SER A 528 -34.14 -22.52 -9.04
CA SER A 528 -34.57 -23.80 -8.50
C SER A 528 -34.38 -23.96 -7.00
N ARG A 529 -33.54 -23.14 -6.34
CA ARG A 529 -33.24 -23.20 -4.88
C ARG A 529 -33.14 -24.61 -4.27
N SER A 530 -32.87 -25.63 -5.11
CA SER A 530 -32.85 -27.03 -4.72
C SER A 530 -31.43 -27.50 -4.40
N ALA A 531 -31.31 -28.58 -3.66
CA ALA A 531 -30.06 -29.29 -3.34
C ALA A 531 -29.22 -29.68 -4.57
N GLY A 532 -29.76 -29.54 -5.78
CA GLY A 532 -29.08 -29.77 -7.06
C GLY A 532 -28.50 -28.54 -7.72
N SER A 533 -28.72 -27.32 -7.20
CA SER A 533 -28.30 -26.06 -7.84
C SER A 533 -26.80 -26.00 -8.11
N TRP A 534 -25.96 -26.63 -7.29
CA TRP A 534 -24.51 -26.72 -7.52
C TRP A 534 -24.12 -27.52 -8.78
N LYS A 535 -24.95 -28.54 -9.17
CA LYS A 535 -24.70 -29.33 -10.40
C LYS A 535 -24.93 -28.49 -11.64
N THR A 536 -25.97 -27.66 -11.63
CA THR A 536 -26.28 -26.71 -12.70
C THR A 536 -25.21 -25.63 -12.79
N PHE A 537 -24.75 -25.11 -11.65
CA PHE A 537 -23.64 -24.16 -11.59
C PHE A 537 -22.33 -24.76 -12.14
N ALA A 538 -21.97 -25.98 -11.75
CA ALA A 538 -20.80 -26.67 -12.27
C ALA A 538 -20.91 -26.92 -13.80
N ALA A 539 -22.07 -27.33 -14.29
CA ALA A 539 -22.33 -27.53 -15.72
C ALA A 539 -22.22 -26.20 -16.49
N ALA A 540 -22.79 -25.13 -15.94
CA ALA A 540 -22.68 -23.79 -16.53
C ALA A 540 -21.23 -23.31 -16.65
N LEU A 541 -20.42 -23.55 -15.63
CA LEU A 541 -18.99 -23.21 -15.65
C LEU A 541 -18.23 -23.96 -16.76
N HIS A 542 -18.60 -25.23 -17.03
CA HIS A 542 -18.02 -25.99 -18.16
C HIS A 542 -18.45 -25.42 -19.50
N CYS A 543 -19.75 -25.13 -19.65
CA CYS A 543 -20.27 -24.54 -20.88
C CYS A 543 -19.59 -23.21 -21.20
N LEU A 544 -19.43 -22.34 -20.19
CA LEU A 544 -18.74 -21.07 -20.33
C LEU A 544 -17.28 -21.25 -20.74
N TRP A 545 -16.63 -22.25 -20.18
CA TRP A 545 -15.24 -22.60 -20.52
C TRP A 545 -15.09 -23.04 -21.98
N LEU A 546 -15.95 -23.96 -22.40
CA LEU A 546 -15.99 -24.45 -23.78
C LEU A 546 -16.27 -23.30 -24.74
N SER A 547 -17.20 -22.42 -24.39
CA SER A 547 -17.54 -21.24 -25.17
C SER A 547 -16.35 -20.32 -25.37
N LEU A 548 -15.62 -19.97 -24.30
CA LEU A 548 -14.43 -19.09 -24.39
C LEU A 548 -13.33 -19.70 -25.26
N VAL A 549 -13.04 -21.00 -25.09
CA VAL A 549 -12.04 -21.68 -25.91
C VAL A 549 -12.46 -21.71 -27.37
N SER A 550 -13.71 -22.06 -27.66
CA SER A 550 -14.25 -22.11 -29.03
C SER A 550 -14.24 -20.75 -29.70
N MET A 551 -14.59 -19.68 -28.99
CA MET A 551 -14.54 -18.31 -29.51
C MET A 551 -13.12 -17.90 -29.92
N VAL A 552 -12.11 -18.21 -29.11
CA VAL A 552 -10.70 -17.90 -29.44
C VAL A 552 -10.24 -18.70 -30.64
N LEU A 553 -10.61 -19.98 -30.73
CA LEU A 553 -10.29 -20.82 -31.90
C LEU A 553 -11.02 -20.36 -33.16
N ALA A 554 -12.29 -19.89 -33.04
CA ALA A 554 -13.05 -19.30 -34.13
C ALA A 554 -12.37 -18.04 -34.65
N PHE A 555 -11.96 -17.13 -33.74
CA PHE A 555 -11.20 -15.93 -34.14
C PHE A 555 -9.92 -16.28 -34.91
N TYR A 556 -9.21 -17.31 -34.45
CA TYR A 556 -8.03 -17.81 -35.15
C TYR A 556 -8.35 -18.35 -36.55
N ALA A 557 -9.41 -19.16 -36.67
CA ALA A 557 -9.84 -19.71 -37.97
C ALA A 557 -10.28 -18.59 -38.93
N ALA A 558 -10.99 -17.55 -38.43
CA ALA A 558 -11.36 -16.37 -39.19
C ALA A 558 -10.13 -15.64 -39.76
N LEU A 559 -9.15 -15.38 -38.90
CA LEU A 559 -7.92 -14.70 -39.32
C LEU A 559 -7.12 -15.51 -40.35
N ALA A 560 -7.04 -16.84 -40.17
CA ALA A 560 -6.38 -17.75 -41.12
C ALA A 560 -7.09 -17.85 -42.46
N ALA A 561 -8.43 -17.72 -42.49
CA ALA A 561 -9.23 -17.72 -43.70
C ALA A 561 -9.02 -16.45 -44.55
N VAL A 562 -8.83 -15.31 -43.93
CA VAL A 562 -8.70 -14.00 -44.61
C VAL A 562 -7.28 -13.76 -45.14
N THR A 563 -6.25 -14.36 -44.54
CA THR A 563 -4.85 -14.12 -44.91
C THR A 563 -4.45 -14.95 -46.12
N SER A 564 -4.24 -14.32 -47.27
CA SER A 564 -3.97 -14.98 -48.58
C SER A 564 -2.50 -15.36 -48.80
N THR A 565 -1.55 -14.63 -48.18
CA THR A 565 -0.10 -14.91 -48.37
C THR A 565 0.45 -15.81 -47.27
N THR A 566 1.34 -16.74 -47.66
CA THR A 566 1.96 -17.68 -46.72
C THR A 566 2.74 -16.98 -45.61
N ALA A 567 3.45 -15.89 -45.93
CA ALA A 567 4.20 -15.09 -44.94
C ALA A 567 3.29 -14.39 -43.92
N VAL A 568 2.23 -13.72 -44.40
CA VAL A 568 1.26 -13.02 -43.52
C VAL A 568 0.48 -14.03 -42.69
N ARG A 569 0.12 -15.19 -43.27
CA ARG A 569 -0.55 -16.29 -42.56
C ARG A 569 0.34 -16.82 -41.44
N SER A 570 1.64 -17.02 -41.68
CA SER A 570 2.58 -17.50 -40.68
C SER A 570 2.75 -16.49 -39.51
N ILE A 571 2.84 -15.19 -39.81
CA ILE A 571 2.94 -14.13 -38.79
C ILE A 571 1.65 -14.02 -38.00
N ALA A 572 0.49 -14.02 -38.67
CA ALA A 572 -0.81 -13.98 -38.01
C ALA A 572 -1.02 -15.21 -37.12
N TYR A 573 -0.64 -16.39 -37.60
CA TYR A 573 -0.65 -17.63 -36.81
C TYR A 573 0.22 -17.51 -35.56
N TRP A 574 1.46 -17.04 -35.70
CA TRP A 574 2.39 -16.88 -34.58
C TRP A 574 1.88 -15.86 -33.55
N LEU A 575 1.36 -14.70 -33.99
CA LEU A 575 0.81 -13.66 -33.12
C LEU A 575 -0.42 -14.14 -32.35
N THR A 576 -1.40 -14.75 -33.03
CA THR A 576 -2.63 -15.22 -32.38
C THR A 576 -2.38 -16.37 -31.44
N GLN A 577 -1.48 -17.27 -31.79
CA GLN A 577 -1.11 -18.38 -30.92
C GLN A 577 -0.40 -17.90 -29.66
N ASN A 578 0.55 -16.95 -29.79
CA ASN A 578 1.20 -16.37 -28.61
C ASN A 578 0.23 -15.54 -27.75
N ALA A 579 -0.68 -14.78 -28.38
CA ALA A 579 -1.72 -14.06 -27.66
C ALA A 579 -2.68 -15.01 -26.91
N LEU A 580 -3.06 -16.12 -27.53
CA LEU A 580 -3.87 -17.17 -26.90
C LEU A 580 -3.13 -17.79 -25.70
N PHE A 581 -1.85 -18.13 -25.86
CA PHE A 581 -1.06 -18.67 -24.75
C PHE A 581 -0.87 -17.68 -23.62
N ALA A 582 -0.61 -16.41 -23.93
CA ALA A 582 -0.52 -15.35 -22.95
C ALA A 582 -1.85 -15.19 -22.20
N LEU A 583 -2.98 -15.16 -22.92
CA LEU A 583 -4.32 -15.08 -22.33
C LEU A 583 -4.61 -16.29 -21.44
N LEU A 584 -4.37 -17.50 -21.92
CA LEU A 584 -4.57 -18.73 -21.16
C LEU A 584 -3.65 -18.81 -19.93
N ALA A 585 -2.41 -18.33 -20.03
CA ALA A 585 -1.50 -18.24 -18.91
C ALA A 585 -1.97 -17.24 -17.86
N VAL A 586 -2.42 -16.06 -18.28
CA VAL A 586 -2.97 -15.04 -17.40
C VAL A 586 -4.25 -15.53 -16.72
N VAL A 587 -5.18 -16.10 -17.49
CA VAL A 587 -6.43 -16.67 -16.94
C VAL A 587 -6.13 -17.81 -15.99
N SER A 588 -5.20 -18.71 -16.36
CA SER A 588 -4.74 -19.80 -15.49
C SER A 588 -4.12 -19.27 -14.20
N HIS A 589 -3.39 -18.17 -14.25
CA HIS A 589 -2.78 -17.55 -13.06
C HIS A 589 -3.81 -16.84 -12.17
N LEU A 590 -4.79 -16.17 -12.77
CA LEU A 590 -5.84 -15.42 -12.07
C LEU A 590 -6.92 -16.34 -11.49
N VAL A 591 -7.41 -17.30 -12.29
CA VAL A 591 -8.54 -18.19 -11.92
C VAL A 591 -8.06 -19.44 -11.21
N SER A 592 -6.82 -19.88 -11.46
CA SER A 592 -6.30 -21.05 -10.78
C SER A 592 -6.12 -20.76 -9.29
N PRO A 593 -6.75 -21.53 -8.42
CA PRO A 593 -6.46 -21.45 -7.00
C PRO A 593 -4.95 -21.61 -6.80
N LYS A 594 -4.36 -20.86 -5.86
CA LYS A 594 -2.91 -20.90 -5.53
C LYS A 594 -2.50 -22.26 -4.91
N VAL A 595 -3.02 -23.34 -5.49
CA VAL A 595 -2.78 -24.73 -5.10
C VAL A 595 -1.81 -25.35 -6.12
N SER A 596 -0.79 -26.06 -5.65
CA SER A 596 0.18 -26.68 -6.53
C SER A 596 -0.46 -27.82 -7.34
N SER A 597 -0.03 -28.01 -8.58
CA SER A 597 -0.52 -29.13 -9.43
C SER A 597 -0.25 -30.49 -8.75
N ARG A 598 0.82 -30.61 -7.96
CA ARG A 598 1.12 -31.82 -7.19
C ARG A 598 0.06 -32.11 -6.12
N THR A 599 -0.43 -31.07 -5.44
CA THR A 599 -1.48 -31.21 -4.42
C THR A 599 -2.81 -31.59 -5.06
N LEU A 600 -3.17 -31.01 -6.20
CA LEU A 600 -4.35 -31.39 -6.96
C LEU A 600 -4.26 -32.85 -7.45
N PHE A 601 -3.11 -33.27 -7.96
CA PHE A 601 -2.87 -34.66 -8.36
C PHE A 601 -2.98 -35.61 -7.16
N LYS A 602 -2.40 -35.24 -6.02
CA LYS A 602 -2.50 -36.02 -4.77
C LYS A 602 -3.96 -36.13 -4.28
N TYR A 603 -4.75 -35.06 -4.41
CA TYR A 603 -6.18 -35.09 -4.13
C TYR A 603 -6.89 -36.09 -5.05
N MET A 604 -6.69 -36.00 -6.36
CA MET A 604 -7.30 -36.92 -7.34
C MET A 604 -6.90 -38.36 -7.10
N TRP A 605 -5.61 -38.62 -6.83
CA TRP A 605 -5.11 -39.95 -6.52
C TRP A 605 -5.78 -40.54 -5.28
N ARG A 606 -5.89 -39.78 -4.21
CA ARG A 606 -6.59 -40.22 -2.97
C ARG A 606 -8.09 -40.42 -3.19
N CYS A 607 -8.72 -39.55 -3.95
CA CYS A 607 -10.14 -39.70 -4.29
C CYS A 607 -10.40 -40.87 -5.26
N GLY A 608 -9.46 -41.15 -6.17
CA GLY A 608 -9.55 -42.26 -7.13
C GLY A 608 -9.21 -43.63 -6.54
N SER A 609 -8.11 -43.75 -5.79
CA SER A 609 -7.59 -45.03 -5.28
C SER A 609 -8.34 -45.57 -4.02
N ARG A 610 -8.88 -44.65 -3.18
CA ARG A 610 -9.72 -44.99 -2.04
C ARG A 610 -11.22 -44.69 -2.28
N GLY A 611 -11.54 -44.51 -3.39
CA GLY A 611 -12.57 -43.96 -4.24
C GLY A 611 -14.02 -43.93 -3.78
N ARG A 612 -14.53 -44.61 -2.80
CA ARG A 612 -15.94 -44.48 -2.34
C ARG A 612 -16.09 -44.32 -0.83
N HIS A 613 -15.01 -44.38 -0.09
CA HIS A 613 -15.05 -44.37 1.38
C HIS A 613 -14.40 -43.11 2.01
N SER A 614 -13.91 -42.15 1.22
CA SER A 614 -13.45 -40.89 1.79
C SER A 614 -14.67 -40.04 2.15
N VAL A 615 -14.89 -39.84 3.45
CA VAL A 615 -15.94 -38.97 4.00
C VAL A 615 -15.95 -37.61 3.35
N VAL A 616 -14.78 -37.04 3.08
CA VAL A 616 -14.60 -35.72 2.46
C VAL A 616 -15.13 -35.65 1.02
N VAL A 617 -14.99 -36.74 0.22
CA VAL A 617 -15.51 -36.78 -1.17
C VAL A 617 -17.02 -36.92 -1.18
N GLN A 618 -17.57 -37.67 -0.25
CA GLN A 618 -19.03 -37.81 -0.09
C GLN A 618 -19.64 -36.50 0.47
N GLN A 619 -18.94 -35.85 1.37
CA GLN A 619 -19.39 -34.63 2.02
C GLN A 619 -19.26 -33.39 1.13
N TYR A 620 -18.25 -33.36 0.22
CA TYR A 620 -17.96 -32.21 -0.64
C TYR A 620 -17.86 -32.59 -2.13
N PRO A 621 -18.91 -33.07 -2.78
CA PRO A 621 -18.88 -33.57 -4.16
C PRO A 621 -18.52 -32.46 -5.18
N LEU A 622 -18.85 -31.21 -4.91
CA LEU A 622 -18.56 -30.06 -5.75
C LEU A 622 -17.06 -29.78 -5.82
N VAL A 623 -16.33 -29.95 -4.71
CA VAL A 623 -14.88 -29.83 -4.68
C VAL A 623 -14.24 -30.85 -5.60
N GLY A 624 -14.73 -32.11 -5.61
CA GLY A 624 -14.26 -33.14 -6.50
C GLY A 624 -14.48 -32.82 -7.98
N ALA A 625 -15.66 -32.31 -8.33
CA ALA A 625 -15.97 -31.88 -9.69
C ALA A 625 -15.09 -30.71 -10.12
N PHE A 626 -14.97 -29.70 -9.26
CA PHE A 626 -14.14 -28.51 -9.55
C PHE A 626 -12.65 -28.87 -9.71
N VAL A 627 -12.08 -29.70 -8.83
CA VAL A 627 -10.68 -30.12 -8.91
C VAL A 627 -10.41 -30.91 -10.19
N ARG A 628 -11.33 -31.83 -10.56
CA ARG A 628 -11.21 -32.58 -11.82
C ARG A 628 -11.19 -31.65 -13.02
N ASN A 629 -12.05 -30.66 -13.06
CA ASN A 629 -12.13 -29.70 -14.16
C ASN A 629 -10.91 -28.80 -14.23
N LEU A 630 -10.43 -28.36 -13.08
CA LEU A 630 -9.21 -27.56 -12.98
C LEU A 630 -7.99 -28.36 -13.49
N MET A 631 -7.93 -29.67 -13.21
CA MET A 631 -6.85 -30.52 -13.72
C MET A 631 -6.97 -30.74 -15.22
N LEU A 632 -8.18 -31.02 -15.74
CA LEU A 632 -8.42 -31.12 -17.18
C LEU A 632 -8.00 -29.84 -17.90
N PHE A 633 -8.34 -28.68 -17.33
CA PHE A 633 -7.94 -27.39 -17.84
C PHE A 633 -6.40 -27.20 -17.87
N ARG A 634 -5.70 -27.53 -16.77
CA ARG A 634 -4.24 -27.44 -16.72
C ARG A 634 -3.57 -28.39 -17.71
N VAL A 635 -4.11 -29.58 -17.88
CA VAL A 635 -3.62 -30.56 -18.87
C VAL A 635 -3.86 -30.05 -20.30
N ALA A 636 -5.05 -29.52 -20.59
CA ALA A 636 -5.37 -28.95 -21.89
C ALA A 636 -4.45 -27.77 -22.22
N ASN A 637 -4.20 -26.87 -21.26
CA ASN A 637 -3.24 -25.78 -21.45
C ASN A 637 -1.82 -26.28 -21.68
N TYR A 638 -1.38 -27.29 -20.92
CA TYR A 638 -0.04 -27.86 -21.10
C TYR A 638 0.10 -28.50 -22.49
N VAL A 639 -0.90 -29.27 -22.91
CA VAL A 639 -0.94 -29.89 -24.27
C VAL A 639 -0.93 -28.81 -25.35
N ALA A 640 -1.74 -27.75 -25.19
CA ALA A 640 -1.77 -26.63 -26.14
C ALA A 640 -0.41 -25.91 -26.24
N VAL A 641 0.28 -25.69 -25.12
CA VAL A 641 1.64 -25.11 -25.10
C VAL A 641 2.63 -26.04 -25.80
N VAL A 642 2.60 -27.35 -25.51
CA VAL A 642 3.52 -28.33 -26.12
C VAL A 642 3.27 -28.41 -27.63
N VAL A 643 2.02 -28.53 -28.07
CA VAL A 643 1.66 -28.55 -29.50
C VAL A 643 2.07 -27.25 -30.18
N GLY A 644 1.86 -26.11 -29.53
CA GLY A 644 2.30 -24.81 -30.06
C GLY A 644 3.81 -24.71 -30.24
N LEU A 645 4.57 -25.18 -29.26
CA LEU A 645 6.05 -25.21 -29.35
C LEU A 645 6.56 -26.16 -30.44
N THR A 646 5.91 -27.33 -30.62
CA THR A 646 6.31 -28.30 -31.65
C THR A 646 5.98 -27.82 -33.06
N THR A 647 4.88 -27.09 -33.26
CA THR A 647 4.54 -26.48 -34.56
C THR A 647 5.50 -25.35 -34.94
N VAL A 648 6.01 -24.59 -33.97
CA VAL A 648 7.01 -23.53 -34.22
C VAL A 648 8.37 -24.14 -34.59
N SER A 649 8.79 -25.24 -33.97
CA SER A 649 10.03 -25.92 -34.30
C SER A 649 9.99 -26.66 -35.66
N GLY A 650 8.79 -27.00 -36.14
CA GLY A 650 8.59 -27.61 -37.47
C GLY A 650 8.52 -26.61 -38.64
N LEU A 651 8.42 -25.30 -38.37
CA LEU A 651 8.39 -24.22 -39.37
C LEU A 651 9.78 -23.58 -39.59
N GLY A 652 10.79 -23.98 -38.81
CA GLY A 652 12.17 -23.48 -38.87
C GLY A 652 13.15 -24.47 -39.48
N GLY A 653 12.64 -25.57 -40.11
CA GLY A 653 13.44 -26.58 -40.82
C GLY A 653 13.24 -26.50 -42.33
#